data_1c006ccf14b97b354cbb500a7843380c
#
_entry.id   1c006ccf14b97b354cbb500a7843380c
#
_cell.length_a   1.000
_cell.length_b   1.000
_cell.length_c   1.000
_cell.angle_alpha   90.00
_cell.angle_beta   90.00
_cell.angle_gamma   90.00
#
_symmetry.space_group_name_H-M   'P 1'
#
loop_
_entity.id
_entity.type
_entity.pdbx_description
1 polymer ?
#
loop_
_entity_poly.entity_id
_entity_poly.type
_entity_poly.pdbx_seq_one_letter_code
_entity_poly.pdbx_strand_id
1 'polypeptide(L)'
;MKTVIDPEIAAKTIWDILKGKSKEVSNEAYVFGLKWLYFRHKGYDVTEINLPVEGLDDKIVELLNMYIIMNDDIEYGIRRFIESIPLDFYQEIYPKLLVELFKLKASVVSYSASTTSSEIDKLLSHIAIINDCKTIFDPFCGSAGILNFLPAGFSYSGQEVSRVSFIEAALTSEIYNNRISISLSNDNSIWNWDNNIYDGVISIPPFAAFLRENEREAVEQETNVHCNFLEDLPMVRGFLINHARVTIVLLPYNFCYGNGHLDVRRFLVGNNYVDTIISLSKNILYGIGLKPILLICKTDRQNDDPVRFIFADDYIIGNSTHNTRLDSDRLIADLDSSFNIENSSIPRDVIKQNNYILTPEVYYPVIQPENSTNECLYNLIKHTQGERKTLIEGIRIIDGSILSSNSVDVFLNTSRTSEREISTKNLKYYENKDGHKFLIDLNLGGKRSFALHTSSEPFMCSSSFKVYIINEGIVDPEYLVHVLLTNHALKRSVAPLSVMLDIKLPIVPMRQQMEIVKRLKDEYIEQTEHEAKADRERLGKKTVQSEIEHILGVTQHKIGRLLDCMLSNKPSDDQYFNYVKKLKDNFDYMGRVIHFTNMPIESFNLTKGDFSAFMEEYVNSWQNYGSGVFSIKLQNNLEEKTEVNFDRMMMTVMLDAILDNASRHGFQKRKSDANELIISLDLVTESESAYIVISIANNGRPMADGFTIDDYISRGRYSATSGRSGLGGFHAYQVAKGHGGFISLSSNNQWSVIIDVLIPTLNVNIENLPTYGKEYR
;
A
#
# COMPACT_ATOMS: atom_id res chain seq x y z
N MET A 1 -36.67 22.21 11.91
CA MET A 1 -35.50 21.28 12.02
C MET A 1 -34.26 22.14 12.11
N LYS A 2 -33.59 22.21 13.28
CA LYS A 2 -32.27 22.83 13.36
C LYS A 2 -31.32 21.95 12.51
N THR A 3 -30.81 22.46 11.43
CA THR A 3 -29.78 21.77 10.63
C THR A 3 -28.52 21.67 11.52
N VAL A 4 -28.29 20.51 12.08
CA VAL A 4 -27.07 20.23 12.87
C VAL A 4 -25.94 20.11 11.84
N ILE A 5 -25.08 21.12 11.77
CA ILE A 5 -23.87 21.08 10.91
C ILE A 5 -22.79 20.34 11.71
N ASP A 6 -22.28 19.26 11.15
CA ASP A 6 -21.15 18.53 11.72
C ASP A 6 -19.89 19.41 11.68
N PRO A 7 -19.11 19.55 12.77
CA PRO A 7 -17.89 20.34 12.83
C PRO A 7 -16.84 19.94 11.77
N GLU A 8 -16.74 18.64 11.43
CA GLU A 8 -15.83 18.15 10.40
C GLU A 8 -16.25 18.66 9.02
N ILE A 9 -17.55 18.61 8.71
CA ILE A 9 -18.11 19.13 7.45
C ILE A 9 -17.93 20.65 7.38
N ALA A 10 -18.15 21.36 8.48
CA ALA A 10 -17.95 22.81 8.55
C ALA A 10 -16.48 23.18 8.32
N ALA A 11 -15.54 22.50 8.97
CA ALA A 11 -14.10 22.70 8.80
C ALA A 11 -13.66 22.48 7.34
N LYS A 12 -14.15 21.40 6.72
CA LYS A 12 -13.85 21.06 5.34
C LYS A 12 -14.39 22.12 4.37
N THR A 13 -15.59 22.60 4.60
CA THR A 13 -16.18 23.69 3.81
C THR A 13 -15.36 24.98 3.92
N ILE A 14 -14.96 25.36 5.14
CA ILE A 14 -14.10 26.52 5.37
C ILE A 14 -12.74 26.34 4.67
N TRP A 15 -12.16 25.14 4.79
CA TRP A 15 -10.89 24.82 4.12
C TRP A 15 -10.96 24.95 2.62
N ASP A 16 -12.05 24.50 1.99
CA ASP A 16 -12.27 24.62 0.55
C ASP A 16 -12.46 26.09 0.13
N ILE A 17 -13.14 26.89 0.96
CA ILE A 17 -13.25 28.36 0.72
C ILE A 17 -11.87 29.03 0.80
N LEU A 18 -11.07 28.70 1.85
CA LEU A 18 -9.73 29.25 2.03
C LEU A 18 -8.78 28.87 0.89
N LYS A 19 -8.94 27.71 0.33
CA LYS A 19 -8.19 27.24 -0.83
C LYS A 19 -8.50 28.04 -2.09
N GLY A 20 -9.74 28.47 -2.27
CA GLY A 20 -10.19 29.24 -3.45
C GLY A 20 -9.84 28.51 -4.76
N LYS A 21 -9.09 29.21 -5.64
CA LYS A 21 -8.60 28.66 -6.93
C LYS A 21 -7.21 28.03 -6.83
N SER A 22 -6.56 28.06 -5.67
CA SER A 22 -5.22 27.50 -5.46
C SER A 22 -5.27 26.00 -5.16
N LYS A 23 -4.13 25.32 -5.30
CA LYS A 23 -4.03 23.91 -4.93
C LYS A 23 -3.96 23.68 -3.42
N GLU A 24 -3.41 24.69 -2.70
CA GLU A 24 -3.13 24.61 -1.26
C GLU A 24 -3.60 25.90 -0.57
N VAL A 25 -3.89 25.79 0.73
CA VAL A 25 -4.22 26.94 1.57
C VAL A 25 -2.93 27.56 2.06
N SER A 26 -2.70 28.88 1.77
CA SER A 26 -1.55 29.58 2.29
C SER A 26 -1.71 29.87 3.80
N ASN A 27 -0.59 30.12 4.50
CA ASN A 27 -0.63 30.51 5.91
C ASN A 27 -1.41 31.79 6.15
N GLU A 28 -1.32 32.74 5.21
CA GLU A 28 -2.05 34.01 5.25
C GLU A 28 -3.56 33.77 5.15
N ALA A 29 -3.99 32.96 4.18
CA ALA A 29 -5.39 32.60 4.01
C ALA A 29 -5.93 31.88 5.24
N TYR A 30 -5.15 30.98 5.78
CA TYR A 30 -5.50 30.22 6.96
C TYR A 30 -5.72 31.11 8.20
N VAL A 31 -4.72 31.91 8.55
CA VAL A 31 -4.82 32.83 9.70
C VAL A 31 -5.93 33.85 9.52
N PHE A 32 -6.10 34.36 8.31
CA PHE A 32 -7.20 35.24 7.97
C PHE A 32 -8.58 34.59 8.20
N GLY A 33 -8.71 33.31 7.85
CA GLY A 33 -9.90 32.52 8.15
C GLY A 33 -10.14 32.41 9.67
N LEU A 34 -9.09 32.09 10.43
CA LEU A 34 -9.16 31.98 11.90
C LEU A 34 -9.63 33.30 12.54
N LYS A 35 -9.26 34.46 11.98
CA LYS A 35 -9.73 35.76 12.44
C LYS A 35 -11.25 35.86 12.44
N TRP A 36 -11.89 35.53 11.31
CA TRP A 36 -13.34 35.63 11.18
C TRP A 36 -14.04 34.60 12.06
N LEU A 37 -13.48 33.41 12.22
CA LEU A 37 -13.99 32.39 13.14
C LEU A 37 -13.98 32.87 14.59
N TYR A 38 -12.89 33.51 15.01
CA TYR A 38 -12.77 34.06 16.37
C TYR A 38 -13.76 35.18 16.63
N PHE A 39 -13.91 36.13 15.70
CA PHE A 39 -14.89 37.23 15.85
C PHE A 39 -16.31 36.68 15.98
N ARG A 40 -16.69 35.71 15.16
CA ARG A 40 -18.00 35.06 15.24
C ARG A 40 -18.21 34.36 16.57
N HIS A 41 -17.22 33.65 17.08
CA HIS A 41 -17.26 33.02 18.40
C HIS A 41 -17.51 34.02 19.53
N LYS A 42 -16.94 35.20 19.44
CA LYS A 42 -17.17 36.30 20.39
C LYS A 42 -18.50 37.03 20.21
N GLY A 43 -19.33 36.60 19.28
CA GLY A 43 -20.68 37.10 19.07
C GLY A 43 -20.83 38.27 18.12
N TYR A 44 -19.75 38.65 17.42
CA TYR A 44 -19.82 39.73 16.45
C TYR A 44 -20.58 39.32 15.17
N ASP A 45 -21.31 40.28 14.61
CA ASP A 45 -21.89 40.14 13.28
C ASP A 45 -20.78 40.31 12.24
N VAL A 46 -20.31 39.19 11.69
CA VAL A 46 -19.18 39.15 10.74
C VAL A 46 -19.58 39.63 9.34
N THR A 47 -20.83 40.04 9.10
CA THR A 47 -21.26 40.69 7.85
C THR A 47 -20.90 42.18 7.84
N GLU A 48 -20.70 42.82 9.01
CA GLU A 48 -20.28 44.21 9.12
C GLU A 48 -18.81 44.38 8.74
N ILE A 49 -18.49 45.48 8.02
CA ILE A 49 -17.13 45.77 7.51
C ILE A 49 -16.20 46.28 8.60
N ASN A 50 -16.71 47.05 9.55
CA ASN A 50 -15.96 47.64 10.65
C ASN A 50 -16.39 46.98 11.97
N LEU A 51 -15.68 45.93 12.37
CA LEU A 51 -15.96 45.26 13.65
C LEU A 51 -15.32 46.08 14.79
N PRO A 52 -16.08 46.42 15.85
CA PRO A 52 -15.52 47.02 17.05
C PRO A 52 -14.59 46.02 17.74
N VAL A 53 -13.46 46.47 18.26
CA VAL A 53 -12.45 45.62 18.92
C VAL A 53 -12.65 45.58 20.44
N GLU A 54 -13.61 46.36 20.95
CA GLU A 54 -13.93 46.46 22.40
C GLU A 54 -14.39 45.09 22.95
N GLY A 55 -13.67 44.60 23.97
CA GLY A 55 -14.02 43.31 24.65
C GLY A 55 -13.33 42.08 24.06
N LEU A 56 -12.45 42.23 23.10
CA LEU A 56 -11.56 41.16 22.58
C LEU A 56 -10.22 41.17 23.33
N ASP A 57 -9.50 40.04 23.31
CA ASP A 57 -8.12 40.03 23.75
C ASP A 57 -7.22 40.77 22.73
N ASP A 58 -6.63 41.89 23.14
CA ASP A 58 -5.83 42.76 22.29
C ASP A 58 -4.66 42.01 21.64
N LYS A 59 -4.04 41.05 22.36
CA LYS A 59 -2.90 40.27 21.87
C LYS A 59 -3.32 39.32 20.75
N ILE A 60 -4.47 38.64 20.92
CA ILE A 60 -5.01 37.74 19.90
C ILE A 60 -5.39 38.54 18.65
N VAL A 61 -6.05 39.67 18.83
CA VAL A 61 -6.44 40.57 17.73
C VAL A 61 -5.22 41.07 16.96
N GLU A 62 -4.17 41.48 17.69
CA GLU A 62 -2.91 41.92 17.09
C GLU A 62 -2.29 40.78 16.24
N LEU A 63 -2.20 39.56 16.80
CA LEU A 63 -1.68 38.38 16.09
C LEU A 63 -2.46 38.07 14.82
N LEU A 64 -3.79 38.06 14.89
CA LEU A 64 -4.68 37.77 13.76
C LEU A 64 -4.61 38.87 12.67
N ASN A 65 -4.37 40.12 13.04
CA ASN A 65 -4.26 41.23 12.10
C ASN A 65 -2.89 41.32 11.41
N MET A 66 -1.87 40.58 11.81
CA MET A 66 -0.60 40.50 11.12
C MET A 66 -0.68 39.89 9.71
N TYR A 67 -1.75 39.16 9.44
CA TYR A 67 -1.97 38.46 8.16
C TYR A 67 -3.13 39.09 7.42
N ILE A 68 -2.82 39.80 6.34
CA ILE A 68 -3.82 40.48 5.50
C ILE A 68 -3.89 39.76 4.16
N ILE A 69 -5.08 39.41 3.73
CA ILE A 69 -5.33 38.91 2.37
C ILE A 69 -6.15 39.96 1.64
N MET A 70 -5.70 40.33 0.44
CA MET A 70 -6.49 41.10 -0.52
C MET A 70 -7.23 40.16 -1.48
N ASN A 71 -8.14 39.33 -0.95
CA ASN A 71 -8.97 38.47 -1.76
C ASN A 71 -10.43 38.50 -1.25
N ASP A 72 -11.20 39.37 -1.86
CA ASP A 72 -12.60 39.65 -1.49
C ASP A 72 -13.48 38.40 -1.60
N ASP A 73 -13.19 37.48 -2.53
CA ASP A 73 -13.98 36.27 -2.73
C ASP A 73 -13.84 35.29 -1.55
N ILE A 74 -12.61 35.13 -1.04
CA ILE A 74 -12.32 34.26 0.12
C ILE A 74 -12.97 34.86 1.38
N GLU A 75 -12.77 36.18 1.60
CA GLU A 75 -13.34 36.87 2.74
C GLU A 75 -14.87 36.77 2.74
N TYR A 76 -15.50 37.15 1.64
CA TYR A 76 -16.94 37.06 1.49
C TYR A 76 -17.47 35.64 1.69
N GLY A 77 -16.80 34.66 1.11
CA GLY A 77 -17.20 33.24 1.24
C GLY A 77 -17.17 32.75 2.68
N ILE A 78 -16.09 33.06 3.44
CA ILE A 78 -15.98 32.65 4.86
C ILE A 78 -17.03 33.34 5.70
N ARG A 79 -17.10 34.65 5.63
CA ARG A 79 -18.06 35.46 6.43
C ARG A 79 -19.48 34.99 6.23
N ARG A 80 -19.91 34.82 4.97
CA ARG A 80 -21.23 34.32 4.64
C ARG A 80 -21.50 32.92 5.16
N PHE A 81 -20.52 32.03 5.06
CA PHE A 81 -20.68 30.65 5.54
C PHE A 81 -20.87 30.61 7.06
N ILE A 82 -19.97 31.23 7.81
CA ILE A 82 -20.04 31.21 9.29
C ILE A 82 -21.27 31.96 9.82
N GLU A 83 -21.71 33.04 9.16
CA GLU A 83 -22.93 33.76 9.54
C GLU A 83 -24.19 32.93 9.29
N SER A 84 -24.17 32.03 8.34
CA SER A 84 -25.30 31.11 8.07
C SER A 84 -25.57 30.13 9.20
N ILE A 85 -24.61 29.96 10.12
CA ILE A 85 -24.71 29.09 11.30
C ILE A 85 -25.27 29.93 12.46
N PRO A 86 -26.38 29.50 13.13
CA PRO A 86 -26.93 30.19 14.30
C PRO A 86 -25.86 30.38 15.38
N LEU A 87 -25.76 31.58 15.98
CA LEU A 87 -24.65 31.95 16.86
C LEU A 87 -24.52 30.99 18.05
N ASP A 88 -25.58 30.67 18.75
CA ASP A 88 -25.55 29.75 19.90
C ASP A 88 -24.96 28.39 19.52
N PHE A 89 -25.38 27.86 18.36
CA PHE A 89 -24.88 26.59 17.85
C PHE A 89 -23.43 26.71 17.36
N TYR A 90 -23.07 27.85 16.75
CA TYR A 90 -21.69 28.10 16.33
C TYR A 90 -20.74 28.14 17.53
N GLN A 91 -21.12 28.82 18.61
CA GLN A 91 -20.32 28.87 19.84
C GLN A 91 -20.15 27.50 20.50
N GLU A 92 -21.16 26.64 20.42
CA GLU A 92 -21.08 25.25 20.89
C GLU A 92 -20.10 24.40 20.11
N ILE A 93 -20.10 24.52 18.77
CA ILE A 93 -19.24 23.70 17.91
C ILE A 93 -17.82 24.28 17.73
N TYR A 94 -17.59 25.53 18.05
CA TYR A 94 -16.34 26.25 17.79
C TYR A 94 -15.08 25.53 18.29
N PRO A 95 -14.99 24.98 19.49
CA PRO A 95 -13.82 24.24 19.95
C PRO A 95 -13.49 23.03 19.04
N LYS A 96 -14.50 22.27 18.65
CA LYS A 96 -14.34 21.12 17.75
C LYS A 96 -14.00 21.55 16.33
N LEU A 97 -14.59 22.64 15.87
CA LEU A 97 -14.32 23.23 14.55
C LEU A 97 -12.85 23.65 14.42
N LEU A 98 -12.26 24.26 15.45
CA LEU A 98 -10.85 24.59 15.47
C LEU A 98 -9.97 23.35 15.39
N VAL A 99 -10.26 22.31 16.18
CA VAL A 99 -9.52 21.05 16.16
C VAL A 99 -9.53 20.43 14.75
N GLU A 100 -10.69 20.40 14.08
CA GLU A 100 -10.79 19.85 12.72
C GLU A 100 -10.05 20.70 11.68
N LEU A 101 -10.04 22.01 11.81
CA LEU A 101 -9.25 22.89 10.94
C LEU A 101 -7.74 22.72 11.15
N PHE A 102 -7.29 22.56 12.40
CA PHE A 102 -5.88 22.29 12.70
C PHE A 102 -5.41 20.95 12.13
N LYS A 103 -6.27 19.91 12.17
CA LYS A 103 -6.03 18.62 11.51
C LYS A 103 -5.88 18.76 9.99
N LEU A 104 -6.76 19.51 9.34
CA LEU A 104 -6.70 19.74 7.89
C LEU A 104 -5.39 20.42 7.51
N LYS A 105 -4.96 21.44 8.29
CA LYS A 105 -3.68 22.09 8.08
C LYS A 105 -2.50 21.13 8.25
N ALA A 106 -2.47 20.35 9.32
CA ALA A 106 -1.40 19.39 9.61
C ALA A 106 -1.29 18.30 8.52
N SER A 107 -2.39 17.92 7.87
CA SER A 107 -2.39 16.92 6.80
C SER A 107 -1.72 17.39 5.50
N VAL A 108 -1.60 18.70 5.29
CA VAL A 108 -1.06 19.30 4.06
C VAL A 108 0.42 19.69 4.22
N VAL A 109 0.82 20.06 5.42
CA VAL A 109 2.20 20.52 5.69
C VAL A 109 3.05 19.31 6.08
N SER A 110 3.80 18.77 5.11
CA SER A 110 4.81 17.73 5.34
C SER A 110 5.87 18.22 6.34
N TYR A 111 6.10 17.49 7.44
CA TYR A 111 7.15 17.65 8.44
C TYR A 111 7.00 18.71 9.56
N SER A 112 5.90 19.40 9.72
CA SER A 112 5.69 20.18 10.95
C SER A 112 4.67 19.49 11.83
N ALA A 113 5.13 18.82 12.88
CA ALA A 113 4.29 18.18 13.93
C ALA A 113 3.65 19.26 14.84
N SER A 114 3.14 20.35 14.26
CA SER A 114 2.53 21.44 15.03
C SER A 114 1.15 21.11 15.57
N THR A 115 0.53 20.03 15.10
CA THR A 115 -0.80 19.61 15.53
C THR A 115 -0.82 18.11 15.74
N THR A 116 -1.07 17.70 16.95
CA THR A 116 -1.26 16.29 17.34
C THR A 116 -2.69 15.83 17.11
N SER A 117 -2.89 14.51 17.11
CA SER A 117 -4.24 13.98 17.16
C SER A 117 -4.84 14.16 18.56
N SER A 118 -6.14 14.41 18.62
CA SER A 118 -6.85 14.55 19.90
C SER A 118 -6.74 13.29 20.77
N GLU A 119 -6.52 12.14 20.17
CA GLU A 119 -6.30 10.87 20.86
C GLU A 119 -4.96 10.84 21.61
N ILE A 120 -3.91 11.42 21.01
CA ILE A 120 -2.59 11.57 21.66
C ILE A 120 -2.68 12.62 22.78
N ASP A 121 -3.27 13.78 22.51
CA ASP A 121 -3.45 14.83 23.51
C ASP A 121 -4.24 14.31 24.74
N LYS A 122 -5.26 13.49 24.50
CA LYS A 122 -6.04 12.83 25.56
C LYS A 122 -5.18 11.85 26.38
N LEU A 123 -4.36 11.05 25.74
CA LEU A 123 -3.45 10.12 26.41
C LEU A 123 -2.42 10.88 27.26
N LEU A 124 -1.80 11.93 26.73
CA LEU A 124 -0.81 12.73 27.45
C LEU A 124 -1.44 13.41 28.67
N SER A 125 -2.63 14.00 28.51
CA SER A 125 -3.38 14.62 29.60
C SER A 125 -3.71 13.61 30.70
N HIS A 126 -4.16 12.42 30.32
CA HIS A 126 -4.48 11.36 31.29
C HIS A 126 -3.24 10.95 32.10
N ILE A 127 -2.11 10.75 31.42
CA ILE A 127 -0.85 10.38 32.10
C ILE A 127 -0.38 11.52 33.03
N ALA A 128 -0.57 12.79 32.65
CA ALA A 128 -0.27 13.92 33.52
C ALA A 128 -1.16 13.92 34.78
N ILE A 129 -2.45 13.66 34.61
CA ILE A 129 -3.43 13.64 35.70
C ILE A 129 -3.10 12.52 36.70
N ILE A 130 -2.87 11.28 36.24
CA ILE A 130 -2.55 10.16 37.15
C ILE A 130 -1.20 10.30 37.85
N ASN A 131 -0.29 11.12 37.29
CA ASN A 131 0.98 11.48 37.93
C ASN A 131 0.92 12.78 38.74
N ASP A 132 -0.28 13.33 38.99
CA ASP A 132 -0.52 14.54 39.78
C ASP A 132 0.32 15.77 39.33
N CYS A 133 0.49 15.95 38.00
CA CYS A 133 1.17 17.11 37.44
C CYS A 133 0.24 18.30 37.35
N LYS A 134 0.14 19.12 38.40
CA LYS A 134 -0.76 20.30 38.46
C LYS A 134 -0.21 21.49 37.66
N THR A 135 1.10 21.64 37.62
CA THR A 135 1.80 22.65 36.85
C THR A 135 2.57 22.00 35.72
N ILE A 136 2.23 22.34 34.47
CA ILE A 136 2.74 21.69 33.25
C ILE A 136 3.47 22.72 32.41
N PHE A 137 4.65 22.35 31.91
CA PHE A 137 5.38 23.08 30.89
C PHE A 137 5.47 22.26 29.61
N ASP A 138 5.16 22.90 28.47
CA ASP A 138 5.30 22.33 27.14
C ASP A 138 6.17 23.25 26.27
N PRO A 139 7.46 22.90 26.08
CA PRO A 139 8.40 23.74 25.33
C PRO A 139 8.19 23.73 23.81
N PHE A 140 7.31 22.89 23.30
CA PHE A 140 6.97 22.77 21.87
C PHE A 140 5.46 22.59 21.71
N CYS A 141 4.67 23.53 22.24
CA CYS A 141 3.25 23.36 22.48
C CYS A 141 2.37 23.28 21.23
N GLY A 142 2.90 23.63 20.05
CA GLY A 142 2.13 23.60 18.82
C GLY A 142 0.82 24.38 18.95
N SER A 143 -0.30 23.73 18.72
CA SER A 143 -1.66 24.29 18.91
C SER A 143 -2.20 24.17 20.34
N ALA A 144 -1.40 23.71 21.29
CA ALA A 144 -1.78 23.47 22.69
C ALA A 144 -2.99 22.53 22.84
N GLY A 145 -3.07 21.48 22.03
CA GLY A 145 -4.20 20.55 21.96
C GLY A 145 -4.50 19.83 23.29
N ILE A 146 -3.49 19.65 24.14
CA ILE A 146 -3.62 19.05 25.47
C ILE A 146 -4.61 19.81 26.37
N LEU A 147 -4.80 21.11 26.18
CA LEU A 147 -5.74 21.96 26.94
C LEU A 147 -7.20 21.47 26.82
N ASN A 148 -7.55 20.77 25.74
CA ASN A 148 -8.87 20.21 25.54
C ASN A 148 -9.24 19.15 26.61
N PHE A 149 -8.23 18.53 27.24
CA PHE A 149 -8.42 17.39 28.14
C PHE A 149 -7.95 17.63 29.57
N LEU A 150 -7.26 18.76 29.84
CA LEU A 150 -6.88 19.11 31.22
C LEU A 150 -8.07 19.57 32.03
N PRO A 151 -8.24 19.08 33.29
CA PRO A 151 -9.32 19.52 34.17
C PRO A 151 -9.06 20.92 34.73
N ALA A 152 -10.10 21.50 35.36
CA ALA A 152 -10.00 22.77 36.06
C ALA A 152 -8.96 22.70 37.20
N GLY A 153 -8.28 23.84 37.45
CA GLY A 153 -7.30 23.95 38.52
C GLY A 153 -5.87 23.53 38.15
N PHE A 154 -5.65 23.19 36.91
CA PHE A 154 -4.29 22.99 36.36
C PHE A 154 -3.69 24.35 35.96
N SER A 155 -2.36 24.39 35.88
CA SER A 155 -1.59 25.49 35.30
C SER A 155 -0.78 24.96 34.14
N TYR A 156 -0.82 25.65 33.01
CA TYR A 156 -0.13 25.28 31.79
C TYR A 156 0.71 26.44 31.26
N SER A 157 1.98 26.17 30.97
CA SER A 157 2.88 27.08 30.29
C SER A 157 3.32 26.47 28.97
N GLY A 158 3.14 27.18 27.86
CA GLY A 158 3.49 26.71 26.51
C GLY A 158 4.43 27.66 25.78
N GLN A 159 5.41 27.09 25.09
CA GLN A 159 6.28 27.84 24.17
C GLN A 159 6.15 27.31 22.76
N GLU A 160 6.09 28.21 21.77
CA GLU A 160 6.00 27.86 20.35
C GLU A 160 6.72 28.91 19.49
N VAL A 161 7.62 28.45 18.63
CA VAL A 161 8.40 29.32 17.75
C VAL A 161 7.66 29.72 16.48
N SER A 162 6.81 28.83 15.97
CA SER A 162 5.98 29.08 14.79
C SER A 162 4.84 30.03 15.11
N ARG A 163 4.82 31.20 14.50
CA ARG A 163 3.74 32.18 14.72
C ARG A 163 2.37 31.63 14.42
N VAL A 164 2.22 30.85 13.36
CA VAL A 164 0.92 30.28 12.98
C VAL A 164 0.43 29.29 14.02
N SER A 165 1.31 28.40 14.49
CA SER A 165 0.97 27.44 15.56
C SER A 165 0.75 28.15 16.89
N PHE A 166 1.48 29.22 17.17
CA PHE A 166 1.25 30.06 18.34
C PHE A 166 -0.14 30.74 18.32
N ILE A 167 -0.60 31.21 17.15
CA ILE A 167 -1.98 31.72 16.99
C ILE A 167 -3.00 30.63 17.29
N GLU A 168 -2.78 29.41 16.80
CA GLU A 168 -3.63 28.25 17.12
C GLU A 168 -3.67 28.00 18.63
N ALA A 169 -2.52 28.00 19.29
CA ALA A 169 -2.41 27.86 20.74
C ALA A 169 -3.14 29.00 21.50
N ALA A 170 -2.99 30.23 21.05
CA ALA A 170 -3.67 31.38 21.64
C ALA A 170 -5.20 31.26 21.53
N LEU A 171 -5.72 30.83 20.38
CA LEU A 171 -7.16 30.59 20.20
C LEU A 171 -7.66 29.42 21.04
N THR A 172 -6.84 28.36 21.15
CA THR A 172 -7.17 27.23 22.04
C THR A 172 -7.19 27.68 23.51
N SER A 173 -6.20 28.47 23.93
CA SER A 173 -6.11 28.96 25.31
C SER A 173 -7.30 29.80 25.70
N GLU A 174 -7.81 30.64 24.81
CA GLU A 174 -8.96 31.52 25.03
C GLU A 174 -10.24 30.74 25.37
N ILE A 175 -10.37 29.54 24.89
CA ILE A 175 -11.51 28.65 25.22
C ILE A 175 -11.45 28.17 26.69
N TYR A 176 -10.22 27.99 27.21
CA TYR A 176 -10.00 27.30 28.48
C TYR A 176 -9.44 28.17 29.60
N ASN A 177 -9.11 29.44 29.34
CA ASN A 177 -8.50 30.36 30.30
C ASN A 177 -9.37 30.65 31.54
N ASN A 178 -10.69 30.38 31.49
CA ASN A 178 -11.61 30.50 32.61
C ASN A 178 -11.50 29.36 33.62
N ARG A 179 -10.86 28.23 33.27
CA ARG A 179 -10.75 27.04 34.14
C ARG A 179 -9.31 26.59 34.37
N ILE A 180 -8.40 26.92 33.49
CA ILE A 180 -6.96 26.58 33.51
C ILE A 180 -6.19 27.89 33.55
N SER A 181 -5.14 27.97 34.40
CA SER A 181 -4.20 29.11 34.37
C SER A 181 -3.23 28.89 33.20
N ILE A 182 -3.30 29.72 32.17
CA ILE A 182 -2.53 29.51 30.92
C ILE A 182 -1.56 30.65 30.71
N SER A 183 -0.30 30.32 30.43
CA SER A 183 0.75 31.25 30.01
C SER A 183 1.35 30.74 28.69
N LEU A 184 1.32 31.57 27.65
CA LEU A 184 1.89 31.24 26.35
C LEU A 184 2.96 32.25 25.96
N SER A 185 4.06 31.77 25.34
CA SER A 185 5.09 32.63 24.75
C SER A 185 5.43 32.19 23.33
N ASN A 186 5.61 33.20 22.43
CA ASN A 186 6.12 32.96 21.08
C ASN A 186 7.64 33.08 21.09
N ASP A 187 8.29 32.05 21.59
CA ASP A 187 9.74 32.02 21.82
C ASP A 187 10.38 30.74 21.23
N ASN A 188 11.70 30.87 21.03
CA ASN A 188 12.51 29.74 20.63
C ASN A 188 13.04 29.00 21.87
N SER A 189 12.52 27.84 22.17
CA SER A 189 12.88 27.02 23.34
C SER A 189 14.34 26.50 23.34
N ILE A 190 15.10 26.68 22.26
CA ILE A 190 16.53 26.40 22.28
C ILE A 190 17.25 27.48 23.07
N TRP A 191 16.92 28.75 22.83
CA TRP A 191 17.62 29.92 23.37
C TRP A 191 16.93 30.56 24.57
N ASN A 192 15.61 30.49 24.63
CA ASN A 192 14.77 31.14 25.64
C ASN A 192 13.94 30.11 26.38
N TRP A 193 14.59 29.07 26.96
CA TRP A 193 13.90 28.08 27.76
C TRP A 193 13.27 28.68 29.03
N ASP A 194 12.03 28.33 29.34
CA ASP A 194 11.40 28.79 30.58
C ASP A 194 12.05 28.11 31.79
N ASN A 195 12.57 28.92 32.71
CA ASN A 195 13.34 28.45 33.88
C ASN A 195 12.47 28.28 35.14
N ASN A 196 11.15 28.36 35.02
CA ASN A 196 10.27 28.11 36.17
C ASN A 196 10.23 26.63 36.56
N ILE A 197 9.87 26.39 37.81
CA ILE A 197 9.71 25.02 38.34
C ILE A 197 8.31 24.51 37.98
N TYR A 198 8.23 23.27 37.51
CA TYR A 198 6.97 22.62 37.14
C TYR A 198 6.87 21.21 37.71
N ASP A 199 5.65 20.74 37.98
CA ASP A 199 5.44 19.32 38.37
C ASP A 199 5.77 18.40 37.21
N GLY A 200 5.41 18.79 35.99
CA GLY A 200 5.64 18.01 34.78
C GLY A 200 6.07 18.82 33.56
N VAL A 201 6.97 18.23 32.75
CA VAL A 201 7.23 18.67 31.39
C VAL A 201 6.61 17.67 30.45
N ILE A 202 5.68 18.15 29.59
CA ILE A 202 4.95 17.32 28.65
C ILE A 202 5.18 17.87 27.27
N SER A 203 5.62 17.05 26.33
CA SER A 203 5.97 17.59 25.02
C SER A 203 5.88 16.58 23.89
N ILE A 204 5.59 17.12 22.71
CA ILE A 204 5.74 16.46 21.40
C ILE A 204 6.70 17.30 20.57
N PRO A 205 8.00 17.13 20.75
CA PRO A 205 8.99 17.93 20.03
C PRO A 205 9.04 17.57 18.52
N PRO A 206 9.57 18.47 17.67
CA PRO A 206 9.82 18.15 16.28
C PRO A 206 10.78 16.97 16.14
N PHE A 207 10.36 15.91 15.40
CA PHE A 207 11.13 14.67 15.25
C PHE A 207 12.32 14.84 14.30
N ALA A 208 13.43 14.21 14.65
CA ALA A 208 14.67 14.18 13.87
C ALA A 208 15.22 15.56 13.49
N ALA A 209 14.88 16.59 14.25
CA ALA A 209 15.41 17.95 14.09
C ALA A 209 16.75 18.07 14.82
N PHE A 210 17.85 18.16 14.05
CA PHE A 210 19.20 18.32 14.58
C PHE A 210 19.41 19.70 15.19
N LEU A 211 20.05 19.74 16.36
CA LEU A 211 20.64 20.96 16.91
C LEU A 211 21.89 21.34 16.11
N ARG A 212 22.05 22.63 15.82
CA ARG A 212 23.26 23.19 15.22
C ARG A 212 24.42 23.09 16.23
N GLU A 213 25.65 23.21 15.77
CA GLU A 213 26.84 23.09 16.63
C GLU A 213 26.79 24.08 17.81
N ASN A 214 26.53 25.35 17.56
CA ASN A 214 26.40 26.37 18.60
C ASN A 214 25.22 26.13 19.56
N GLU A 215 24.14 25.53 19.11
CA GLU A 215 22.98 25.17 19.92
C GLU A 215 23.34 23.99 20.84
N ARG A 216 24.03 22.96 20.31
CA ARG A 216 24.50 21.81 21.09
C ARG A 216 25.46 22.25 22.18
N GLU A 217 26.46 23.12 21.83
CA GLU A 217 27.42 23.65 22.79
C GLU A 217 26.74 24.43 23.91
N ALA A 218 25.74 25.27 23.59
CA ALA A 218 24.99 26.01 24.60
C ALA A 218 24.20 25.05 25.56
N VAL A 219 23.52 24.05 25.02
CA VAL A 219 22.80 23.06 25.82
C VAL A 219 23.75 22.25 26.70
N GLU A 220 24.88 21.81 26.15
CA GLU A 220 25.87 21.01 26.87
C GLU A 220 26.55 21.85 27.99
N GLN A 221 26.86 23.13 27.76
CA GLN A 221 27.37 24.00 28.81
C GLN A 221 26.37 24.20 29.95
N GLU A 222 25.08 24.27 29.64
CA GLU A 222 24.02 24.47 30.64
C GLU A 222 23.70 23.21 31.43
N THR A 223 23.67 22.04 30.75
CA THR A 223 23.15 20.78 31.32
C THR A 223 24.21 19.72 31.62
N ASN A 224 25.41 19.88 31.08
CA ASN A 224 26.46 18.84 31.08
C ASN A 224 26.02 17.52 30.44
N VAL A 225 25.02 17.55 29.52
CA VAL A 225 24.54 16.40 28.75
C VAL A 225 24.62 16.74 27.26
N HIS A 226 25.23 15.85 26.49
CA HIS A 226 25.33 16.04 25.05
C HIS A 226 24.01 15.68 24.36
N CYS A 227 23.33 16.68 23.77
CA CYS A 227 22.08 16.54 23.02
C CYS A 227 22.33 16.81 21.54
N ASN A 228 21.89 15.93 20.66
CA ASN A 228 22.02 16.12 19.22
C ASN A 228 20.74 16.58 18.56
N PHE A 229 19.59 16.36 19.19
CA PHE A 229 18.28 16.59 18.61
C PHE A 229 17.40 17.46 19.51
N LEU A 230 16.43 18.16 18.90
CA LEU A 230 15.44 18.92 19.66
C LEU A 230 14.62 18.05 20.60
N GLU A 231 14.32 16.83 20.20
CA GLU A 231 13.55 15.89 21.01
C GLU A 231 14.26 15.45 22.30
N ASP A 232 15.55 15.71 22.44
CA ASP A 232 16.31 15.43 23.65
C ASP A 232 16.03 16.46 24.77
N LEU A 233 15.72 17.71 24.40
CA LEU A 233 15.66 18.85 25.32
C LEU A 233 14.58 18.74 26.42
N PRO A 234 13.34 18.30 26.14
CA PRO A 234 12.29 18.24 27.16
C PRO A 234 12.67 17.33 28.35
N MET A 235 13.42 16.25 28.09
CA MET A 235 13.86 15.34 29.14
C MET A 235 15.05 15.90 29.92
N VAL A 236 16.05 16.42 29.23
CA VAL A 236 17.28 16.88 29.89
C VAL A 236 17.02 18.19 30.65
N ARG A 237 16.48 19.20 29.99
CA ARG A 237 16.17 20.51 30.62
C ARG A 237 15.01 20.41 31.59
N GLY A 238 14.02 19.57 31.30
CA GLY A 238 12.88 19.34 32.21
C GLY A 238 13.34 18.91 33.59
N PHE A 239 14.32 18.00 33.71
CA PHE A 239 14.87 17.58 35.00
C PHE A 239 15.89 18.56 35.58
N LEU A 240 16.79 19.10 34.77
CA LEU A 240 17.93 19.88 35.25
C LEU A 240 17.60 21.36 35.46
N ILE A 241 16.72 21.92 34.67
CA ILE A 241 16.34 23.34 34.72
C ILE A 241 15.00 23.53 35.43
N ASN A 242 13.95 22.82 34.96
CA ASN A 242 12.61 22.98 35.53
C ASN A 242 12.40 22.18 36.82
N HIS A 243 13.36 21.35 37.21
CA HIS A 243 13.23 20.45 38.36
C HIS A 243 11.91 19.66 38.36
N ALA A 244 11.45 19.30 37.15
CA ALA A 244 10.23 18.56 36.98
C ALA A 244 10.29 17.20 37.67
N ARG A 245 9.20 16.85 38.34
CA ARG A 245 9.10 15.51 38.95
C ARG A 245 8.82 14.44 37.91
N VAL A 246 8.13 14.82 36.83
CA VAL A 246 7.76 13.91 35.73
C VAL A 246 8.06 14.58 34.38
N THR A 247 8.63 13.81 33.45
CA THR A 247 8.63 14.19 32.03
C THR A 247 7.88 13.18 31.19
N ILE A 248 7.02 13.63 30.31
CA ILE A 248 6.16 12.81 29.43
C ILE A 248 6.41 13.28 27.99
N VAL A 249 7.14 12.49 27.21
CA VAL A 249 7.58 12.93 25.88
C VAL A 249 7.24 11.89 24.84
N LEU A 250 6.54 12.32 23.77
CA LEU A 250 6.35 11.49 22.60
C LEU A 250 7.58 11.61 21.70
N LEU A 251 8.19 10.49 21.36
CA LEU A 251 9.48 10.42 20.68
C LEU A 251 9.43 9.50 19.46
N PRO A 252 10.28 9.74 18.45
CA PRO A 252 10.45 8.77 17.38
C PRO A 252 11.10 7.49 17.93
N TYR A 253 10.72 6.37 17.38
CA TYR A 253 11.22 5.05 17.80
C TYR A 253 12.76 4.94 17.76
N ASN A 254 13.43 5.69 16.87
CA ASN A 254 14.88 5.77 16.79
C ASN A 254 15.56 6.25 18.09
N PHE A 255 14.86 7.02 18.93
CA PHE A 255 15.36 7.43 20.23
C PHE A 255 15.80 6.21 21.07
N CYS A 256 15.12 5.08 20.95
CA CYS A 256 15.39 3.89 21.74
C CYS A 256 16.77 3.25 21.49
N TYR A 257 17.34 3.45 20.29
CA TYR A 257 18.58 2.75 19.90
C TYR A 257 19.57 3.63 19.12
N GLY A 258 19.16 4.77 18.59
CA GLY A 258 20.02 5.63 17.78
C GLY A 258 21.23 6.14 18.55
N ASN A 259 22.41 6.08 17.94
CA ASN A 259 23.66 6.53 18.59
C ASN A 259 23.63 8.01 18.95
N GLY A 260 22.92 8.82 18.18
CA GLY A 260 22.78 10.25 18.45
C GLY A 260 22.07 10.58 19.76
N HIS A 261 21.26 9.66 20.31
CA HIS A 261 20.57 9.83 21.59
C HIS A 261 21.22 9.06 22.76
N LEU A 262 22.40 8.45 22.53
CA LEU A 262 23.00 7.56 23.52
C LEU A 262 23.31 8.27 24.84
N ASP A 263 23.82 9.49 24.79
CA ASP A 263 24.21 10.22 25.99
C ASP A 263 22.98 10.66 26.81
N VAL A 264 21.87 10.99 26.14
CA VAL A 264 20.59 11.26 26.81
C VAL A 264 20.03 9.97 27.44
N ARG A 265 20.07 8.83 26.75
CA ARG A 265 19.67 7.55 27.37
C ARG A 265 20.54 7.16 28.56
N ARG A 266 21.86 7.40 28.48
CA ARG A 266 22.78 7.19 29.61
C ARG A 266 22.42 8.09 30.80
N PHE A 267 22.12 9.35 30.52
CA PHE A 267 21.66 10.29 31.55
C PHE A 267 20.38 9.80 32.22
N LEU A 268 19.36 9.46 31.44
CA LEU A 268 18.05 9.04 31.98
C LEU A 268 18.12 7.71 32.75
N VAL A 269 18.70 6.69 32.16
CA VAL A 269 18.83 5.35 32.80
C VAL A 269 19.85 5.40 33.96
N GLY A 270 20.95 6.15 33.80
CA GLY A 270 21.95 6.31 34.82
C GLY A 270 21.41 6.89 36.13
N ASN A 271 20.56 7.91 36.03
CA ASN A 271 19.88 8.56 37.14
C ASN A 271 18.58 7.87 37.59
N ASN A 272 18.24 6.72 37.02
CA ASN A 272 16.99 6.00 37.31
C ASN A 272 15.73 6.77 37.01
N TYR A 273 15.74 7.64 35.99
CA TYR A 273 14.55 8.44 35.66
C TYR A 273 13.56 7.68 34.79
N VAL A 274 13.99 6.74 33.96
CA VAL A 274 13.08 6.02 33.03
C VAL A 274 12.12 5.13 33.83
N ASP A 275 10.84 5.49 33.78
CA ASP A 275 9.75 4.75 34.46
C ASP A 275 9.03 3.80 33.50
N THR A 276 8.44 4.35 32.45
CA THR A 276 7.61 3.58 31.52
C THR A 276 7.90 3.99 30.07
N ILE A 277 7.93 3.02 29.20
CA ILE A 277 8.00 3.20 27.74
C ILE A 277 6.80 2.50 27.13
N ILE A 278 5.96 3.25 26.41
CA ILE A 278 4.79 2.72 25.70
C ILE A 278 5.11 2.69 24.20
N SER A 279 5.17 1.50 23.62
CA SER A 279 5.30 1.31 22.18
C SER A 279 3.94 1.53 21.53
N LEU A 280 3.86 2.44 20.56
CA LEU A 280 2.63 2.79 19.86
C LEU A 280 2.68 2.32 18.41
N SER A 281 1.53 2.21 17.74
CA SER A 281 1.44 1.81 16.35
C SER A 281 2.02 2.85 15.38
N LYS A 282 2.38 2.42 14.16
CA LYS A 282 2.75 3.31 13.07
C LYS A 282 1.56 4.13 12.58
N ASN A 283 1.82 5.26 11.94
CA ASN A 283 0.84 6.09 11.23
C ASN A 283 -0.28 6.70 12.11
N ILE A 284 -0.07 6.80 13.42
CA ILE A 284 -1.03 7.45 14.34
C ILE A 284 -0.86 8.96 14.43
N LEU A 285 0.21 9.50 13.85
CA LEU A 285 0.47 10.94 13.76
C LEU A 285 0.13 11.45 12.36
N TYR A 286 -0.46 12.64 12.28
CA TYR A 286 -0.85 13.22 11.00
C TYR A 286 0.35 13.46 10.09
N GLY A 287 0.30 12.92 8.86
CA GLY A 287 1.35 13.10 7.84
C GLY A 287 2.70 12.44 8.14
N ILE A 288 2.83 11.71 9.26
CA ILE A 288 4.09 11.10 9.71
C ILE A 288 3.96 9.57 9.74
N GLY A 289 4.66 8.90 8.81
CA GLY A 289 4.68 7.43 8.69
C GLY A 289 5.58 6.71 9.70
N LEU A 290 6.03 7.38 10.76
CA LEU A 290 6.93 6.82 11.75
C LEU A 290 6.17 6.06 12.85
N LYS A 291 6.87 5.13 13.51
CA LYS A 291 6.43 4.50 14.75
C LYS A 291 6.90 5.38 15.91
N PRO A 292 6.00 5.93 16.74
CA PRO A 292 6.39 6.67 17.93
C PRO A 292 6.45 5.76 19.17
N ILE A 293 7.14 6.25 20.21
CA ILE A 293 7.06 5.76 21.57
C ILE A 293 6.63 6.90 22.48
N LEU A 294 5.97 6.57 23.59
CA LEU A 294 5.75 7.51 24.67
C LEU A 294 6.67 7.15 25.83
N LEU A 295 7.57 8.08 26.17
CA LEU A 295 8.51 7.93 27.26
C LEU A 295 8.04 8.70 28.48
N ILE A 296 7.94 8.04 29.62
CA ILE A 296 7.58 8.60 30.93
C ILE A 296 8.78 8.43 31.83
N CYS A 297 9.32 9.53 32.32
CA CYS A 297 10.43 9.55 33.25
C CYS A 297 10.01 10.26 34.56
N LYS A 298 10.54 9.80 35.71
CA LYS A 298 10.21 10.31 37.06
C LYS A 298 11.45 10.41 37.92
N THR A 299 11.46 11.36 38.86
CA THR A 299 12.55 11.55 39.83
C THR A 299 12.32 10.80 41.16
N ASP A 300 11.08 10.45 41.48
CA ASP A 300 10.65 9.84 42.76
C ASP A 300 10.71 8.31 42.78
N ARG A 301 11.52 7.73 41.88
CA ARG A 301 11.71 6.27 41.75
C ARG A 301 12.69 5.72 42.81
N GLN A 302 12.40 4.51 43.31
CA GLN A 302 13.33 3.76 44.16
C GLN A 302 14.43 3.14 43.30
N ASN A 303 15.59 2.84 43.94
CA ASN A 303 16.76 2.31 43.21
C ASN A 303 16.50 0.99 42.48
N ASP A 304 15.61 0.16 43.01
CA ASP A 304 15.31 -1.17 42.50
C ASP A 304 14.06 -1.21 41.60
N ASP A 305 13.41 -0.05 41.37
CA ASP A 305 12.25 0.02 40.49
C ASP A 305 12.63 -0.38 39.06
N PRO A 306 11.96 -1.37 38.49
CA PRO A 306 12.21 -1.77 37.10
C PRO A 306 11.65 -0.76 36.11
N VAL A 307 12.22 -0.71 34.93
CA VAL A 307 11.64 0.01 33.78
C VAL A 307 10.52 -0.84 33.20
N ARG A 308 9.35 -0.22 33.04
CA ARG A 308 8.16 -0.88 32.51
C ARG A 308 8.05 -0.61 31.01
N PHE A 309 7.92 -1.67 30.22
CA PHE A 309 7.67 -1.60 28.78
C PHE A 309 6.24 -2.05 28.51
N ILE A 310 5.47 -1.24 27.79
CA ILE A 310 4.07 -1.48 27.44
C ILE A 310 3.94 -1.58 25.93
N PHE A 311 3.26 -2.60 25.46
CA PHE A 311 3.09 -2.90 24.05
C PHE A 311 1.67 -2.54 23.60
N ALA A 312 1.50 -1.32 23.08
CA ALA A 312 0.22 -0.77 22.67
C ALA A 312 0.06 -0.63 21.14
N ASP A 313 0.78 -1.44 20.37
CA ASP A 313 0.75 -1.41 18.90
C ASP A 313 -0.64 -1.77 18.33
N ASP A 314 -1.43 -2.56 19.04
CA ASP A 314 -2.76 -3.03 18.60
C ASP A 314 -3.92 -2.13 19.07
N TYR A 315 -3.61 -1.04 19.77
CA TYR A 315 -4.60 -0.04 20.21
C TYR A 315 -4.87 0.97 19.09
N ILE A 316 -5.51 0.50 18.02
CA ILE A 316 -5.79 1.30 16.83
C ILE A 316 -7.25 1.19 16.38
N ILE A 317 -7.76 2.29 15.84
CA ILE A 317 -9.06 2.38 15.16
C ILE A 317 -8.80 2.54 13.67
N GLY A 318 -9.43 1.73 12.84
CA GLY A 318 -9.30 1.74 11.37
C GLY A 318 -8.23 0.76 10.85
N ASN A 319 -8.45 0.29 9.63
CA ASN A 319 -7.61 -0.75 8.99
C ASN A 319 -6.82 -0.24 7.78
N SER A 320 -6.77 1.07 7.54
CA SER A 320 -6.09 1.60 6.36
C SER A 320 -4.71 2.16 6.72
N THR A 321 -3.75 1.98 5.83
CA THR A 321 -2.37 2.51 5.97
C THR A 321 -2.30 4.04 6.06
N HIS A 322 -3.41 4.74 5.79
CA HIS A 322 -3.47 6.21 5.78
C HIS A 322 -4.44 6.81 6.81
N ASN A 323 -5.28 6.01 7.46
CA ASN A 323 -6.31 6.47 8.41
C ASN A 323 -6.28 5.70 9.73
N THR A 324 -5.10 5.30 10.19
CA THR A 324 -4.92 4.69 11.50
C THR A 324 -4.98 5.77 12.57
N ARG A 325 -5.81 5.59 13.59
CA ARG A 325 -5.89 6.46 14.77
C ARG A 325 -5.62 5.64 16.02
N LEU A 326 -5.11 6.27 17.06
CA LEU A 326 -4.93 5.62 18.37
C LEU A 326 -6.31 5.41 19.02
N ASP A 327 -6.57 4.21 19.53
CA ASP A 327 -7.69 3.92 20.41
C ASP A 327 -7.33 4.34 21.85
N SER A 328 -7.31 5.66 22.10
CA SER A 328 -6.89 6.21 23.39
C SER A 328 -7.82 5.83 24.52
N ASP A 329 -9.13 5.67 24.27
CA ASP A 329 -10.10 5.30 25.30
C ASP A 329 -9.84 3.90 25.84
N ARG A 330 -9.62 2.94 24.93
CA ARG A 330 -9.29 1.58 25.30
C ARG A 330 -7.92 1.51 25.99
N LEU A 331 -6.91 2.20 25.44
CA LEU A 331 -5.56 2.21 26.01
C LEU A 331 -5.57 2.79 27.42
N ILE A 332 -6.24 3.90 27.67
CA ILE A 332 -6.37 4.51 28.98
C ILE A 332 -7.07 3.55 29.96
N ALA A 333 -8.17 2.93 29.56
CA ALA A 333 -8.88 1.98 30.41
C ALA A 333 -8.00 0.77 30.81
N ASP A 334 -7.22 0.26 29.88
CA ASP A 334 -6.32 -0.88 30.14
C ASP A 334 -5.06 -0.46 30.94
N LEU A 335 -4.58 0.78 30.78
CA LEU A 335 -3.52 1.34 31.62
C LEU A 335 -3.97 1.49 33.09
N ASP A 336 -5.19 1.97 33.31
CA ASP A 336 -5.75 2.14 34.65
C ASP A 336 -6.05 0.81 35.34
N SER A 337 -6.53 -0.19 34.60
CA SER A 337 -6.85 -1.52 35.13
C SER A 337 -5.63 -2.41 35.36
N SER A 338 -4.53 -2.17 34.65
CA SER A 338 -3.28 -2.97 34.66
C SER A 338 -3.45 -4.46 34.30
N PHE A 339 -4.64 -4.93 33.91
CA PHE A 339 -4.93 -6.36 33.73
C PHE A 339 -4.82 -6.88 32.29
N ASN A 340 -5.06 -6.06 31.29
CA ASN A 340 -5.21 -6.53 29.90
C ASN A 340 -4.11 -6.09 28.95
N ILE A 341 -3.14 -5.29 29.41
CA ILE A 341 -2.10 -4.74 28.52
C ILE A 341 -0.83 -5.59 28.58
N GLU A 342 -0.32 -5.96 27.40
CA GLU A 342 0.96 -6.65 27.32
C GLU A 342 2.09 -5.73 27.83
N ASN A 343 2.82 -6.20 28.80
CA ASN A 343 3.92 -5.44 29.39
C ASN A 343 5.06 -6.35 29.89
N SER A 344 6.22 -5.74 30.09
CA SER A 344 7.35 -6.34 30.78
C SER A 344 7.98 -5.34 31.73
N SER A 345 8.62 -5.84 32.80
CA SER A 345 9.33 -5.04 33.77
C SER A 345 10.77 -5.50 33.84
N ILE A 346 11.70 -4.62 33.51
CA ILE A 346 13.10 -4.92 33.28
C ILE A 346 13.97 -4.16 34.31
N PRO A 347 14.84 -4.85 35.05
CA PRO A 347 15.79 -4.19 35.92
C PRO A 347 16.69 -3.24 35.15
N ARG A 348 16.95 -2.06 35.72
CA ARG A 348 17.81 -1.03 35.14
C ARG A 348 19.18 -1.55 34.69
N ASP A 349 19.80 -2.45 35.48
CA ASP A 349 21.13 -2.96 35.17
C ASP A 349 21.16 -3.86 33.93
N VAL A 350 20.06 -4.53 33.60
CA VAL A 350 19.92 -5.26 32.33
C VAL A 350 19.96 -4.27 31.15
N ILE A 351 19.31 -3.13 31.28
CA ILE A 351 19.30 -2.07 30.24
C ILE A 351 20.69 -1.47 30.07
N LYS A 352 21.42 -1.23 31.18
CA LYS A 352 22.82 -0.74 31.15
C LYS A 352 23.75 -1.74 30.46
N GLN A 353 23.63 -3.04 30.79
CA GLN A 353 24.40 -4.11 30.17
C GLN A 353 24.10 -4.22 28.65
N ASN A 354 22.87 -3.91 28.26
CA ASN A 354 22.44 -3.85 26.86
C ASN A 354 22.65 -2.46 26.24
N ASN A 355 23.78 -1.81 26.53
CA ASN A 355 24.18 -0.52 25.95
C ASN A 355 23.10 0.58 25.98
N TYR A 356 22.30 0.61 27.04
CA TYR A 356 21.20 1.59 27.20
C TYR A 356 20.17 1.56 26.07
N ILE A 357 19.99 0.42 25.43
CA ILE A 357 18.92 0.21 24.44
C ILE A 357 17.60 0.18 25.17
N LEU A 358 16.66 1.00 24.68
CA LEU A 358 15.30 1.13 25.22
C LEU A 358 14.24 0.60 24.24
N THR A 359 14.65 -0.16 23.23
CA THR A 359 13.77 -0.76 22.24
C THR A 359 12.80 -1.75 22.92
N PRO A 360 11.48 -1.48 22.98
CA PRO A 360 10.56 -2.28 23.77
C PRO A 360 10.58 -3.76 23.40
N GLU A 361 10.67 -4.07 22.11
CA GLU A 361 10.59 -5.44 21.61
C GLU A 361 11.79 -6.32 21.99
N VAL A 362 12.92 -5.73 22.34
CA VAL A 362 14.06 -6.47 22.92
C VAL A 362 13.68 -7.11 24.26
N TYR A 363 12.77 -6.47 24.97
CA TYR A 363 12.29 -6.87 26.29
C TYR A 363 10.89 -7.51 26.26
N TYR A 364 10.42 -7.90 25.08
CA TYR A 364 9.12 -8.53 24.94
C TYR A 364 9.05 -9.88 25.65
N PRO A 365 7.96 -10.21 26.35
CA PRO A 365 7.82 -11.51 27.02
C PRO A 365 7.89 -12.65 25.99
N VAL A 366 8.75 -13.62 26.25
CA VAL A 366 8.89 -14.81 25.40
C VAL A 366 7.92 -15.89 25.84
N ILE A 367 6.96 -16.23 24.98
CA ILE A 367 6.12 -17.42 25.16
C ILE A 367 6.97 -18.64 24.76
N GLN A 368 7.25 -19.53 25.72
CA GLN A 368 8.03 -20.73 25.45
C GLN A 368 7.14 -21.88 24.94
N PRO A 369 7.39 -22.38 23.72
CA PRO A 369 6.88 -23.69 23.33
C PRO A 369 7.44 -24.80 24.23
N GLU A 370 6.69 -25.88 24.41
CA GLU A 370 7.18 -27.06 25.11
C GLU A 370 8.49 -27.58 24.49
N ASN A 371 9.46 -27.92 25.31
CA ASN A 371 10.78 -28.41 24.92
C ASN A 371 11.69 -27.40 24.18
N SER A 372 11.43 -26.11 24.25
CA SER A 372 12.31 -25.07 23.69
C SER A 372 13.29 -24.54 24.75
N THR A 373 14.47 -24.09 24.29
CA THR A 373 15.40 -23.27 25.08
C THR A 373 15.30 -21.82 24.57
N ASN A 374 15.49 -20.85 25.48
CA ASN A 374 15.57 -19.45 25.10
C ASN A 374 17.01 -19.10 24.75
N GLU A 375 17.28 -18.91 23.46
CA GLU A 375 18.57 -18.46 22.98
C GLU A 375 18.51 -16.98 22.55
N CYS A 376 19.54 -16.23 22.97
CA CYS A 376 19.71 -14.87 22.46
C CYS A 376 20.16 -14.89 21.01
N LEU A 377 19.62 -13.97 20.21
CA LEU A 377 19.92 -13.91 18.77
C LEU A 377 21.44 -13.79 18.50
N TYR A 378 22.21 -13.10 19.37
CA TYR A 378 23.66 -13.00 19.21
C TYR A 378 24.38 -14.37 19.30
N ASN A 379 23.77 -15.40 19.92
CA ASN A 379 24.32 -16.77 19.94
C ASN A 379 24.05 -17.50 18.62
N LEU A 380 23.00 -17.12 17.90
CA LEU A 380 22.54 -17.76 16.69
C LEU A 380 23.18 -17.19 15.43
N ILE A 381 23.55 -15.88 15.45
CA ILE A 381 24.10 -15.17 14.29
C ILE A 381 25.26 -14.26 14.70
N LYS A 382 26.23 -14.12 13.81
CA LYS A 382 27.39 -13.23 13.98
C LYS A 382 27.50 -12.30 12.77
N HIS A 383 27.48 -10.98 13.02
CA HIS A 383 27.68 -10.00 11.97
C HIS A 383 29.03 -10.19 11.26
N THR A 384 29.03 -10.13 9.93
CA THR A 384 30.24 -10.18 9.11
C THR A 384 30.30 -8.99 8.16
N GLN A 385 31.52 -8.61 7.77
CA GLN A 385 31.75 -7.49 6.86
C GLN A 385 32.29 -8.01 5.54
N GLY A 386 31.65 -7.64 4.43
CA GLY A 386 32.13 -7.88 3.09
C GLY A 386 33.04 -6.75 2.59
N GLU A 387 33.88 -7.08 1.61
CA GLU A 387 34.71 -6.11 0.92
C GLU A 387 33.88 -5.28 -0.07
N ARG A 388 34.10 -3.96 -0.10
CA ARG A 388 33.48 -3.13 -1.15
C ARG A 388 34.15 -3.41 -2.49
N LYS A 389 33.37 -3.88 -3.45
CA LYS A 389 33.86 -4.15 -4.80
C LYS A 389 32.85 -3.65 -5.84
N THR A 390 33.34 -3.32 -7.02
CA THR A 390 32.51 -3.16 -8.21
C THR A 390 31.96 -4.52 -8.63
N LEU A 391 30.90 -4.51 -9.43
CA LEU A 391 30.30 -5.73 -9.94
C LEU A 391 31.35 -6.68 -10.54
N ILE A 392 31.35 -7.93 -10.08
CA ILE A 392 32.21 -9.00 -10.59
C ILE A 392 31.31 -9.90 -11.43
N GLU A 393 31.68 -10.06 -12.72
CA GLU A 393 30.94 -10.91 -13.65
C GLU A 393 30.99 -12.39 -13.18
N GLY A 394 29.85 -13.07 -13.29
CA GLY A 394 29.72 -14.48 -12.86
C GLY A 394 29.51 -14.73 -11.38
N ILE A 395 29.51 -13.69 -10.52
CA ILE A 395 29.19 -13.85 -9.10
C ILE A 395 27.72 -13.52 -8.85
N ARG A 396 27.06 -14.39 -8.09
CA ARG A 396 25.66 -14.23 -7.69
C ARG A 396 25.46 -12.93 -6.91
N ILE A 397 24.50 -12.12 -7.35
CA ILE A 397 24.07 -10.92 -6.61
C ILE A 397 22.80 -11.25 -5.86
N ILE A 398 22.79 -10.91 -4.57
CA ILE A 398 21.59 -11.00 -3.72
C ILE A 398 21.06 -9.58 -3.55
N ASP A 399 19.93 -9.32 -4.20
CA ASP A 399 19.16 -8.09 -4.03
C ASP A 399 17.69 -8.42 -3.78
N GLY A 400 16.90 -7.42 -3.40
CA GLY A 400 15.52 -7.62 -3.06
C GLY A 400 14.61 -8.10 -4.20
N SER A 401 15.06 -8.06 -5.46
CA SER A 401 14.29 -8.49 -6.63
C SER A 401 14.47 -9.99 -6.96
N ILE A 402 15.57 -10.59 -6.54
CA ILE A 402 15.91 -12.00 -6.81
C ILE A 402 15.19 -12.98 -5.87
N LEU A 403 14.56 -12.49 -4.82
CA LEU A 403 13.86 -13.33 -3.83
C LEU A 403 12.66 -14.11 -4.40
N SER A 404 12.27 -13.87 -5.64
CA SER A 404 11.11 -14.49 -6.28
C SER A 404 11.39 -15.76 -7.09
N SER A 405 12.66 -16.16 -7.30
CA SER A 405 12.99 -17.17 -8.32
C SER A 405 13.63 -18.47 -7.82
N ASN A 406 13.94 -18.66 -6.54
CA ASN A 406 14.59 -19.87 -6.04
C ASN A 406 13.95 -20.46 -4.78
N SER A 407 13.93 -21.75 -4.69
CA SER A 407 13.35 -22.62 -3.67
C SER A 407 13.81 -22.38 -2.21
N VAL A 408 14.72 -21.46 -1.96
CA VAL A 408 15.17 -21.02 -0.63
C VAL A 408 14.20 -20.01 -0.01
N ASP A 409 13.35 -19.41 -0.82
CA ASP A 409 12.50 -18.26 -0.47
C ASP A 409 11.12 -18.66 0.08
N VAL A 410 10.95 -19.93 0.42
CA VAL A 410 9.68 -20.49 0.94
C VAL A 410 9.15 -19.74 2.17
N PHE A 411 10.03 -19.11 2.94
CA PHE A 411 9.67 -18.36 4.13
C PHE A 411 9.70 -16.84 3.95
N LEU A 412 10.15 -16.36 2.80
CA LEU A 412 10.28 -14.95 2.50
C LEU A 412 9.03 -14.46 1.78
N ASN A 413 8.04 -14.03 2.53
CA ASN A 413 6.78 -13.54 1.99
C ASN A 413 6.97 -12.18 1.28
N THR A 414 7.57 -12.20 0.07
CA THR A 414 7.83 -11.02 -0.75
C THR A 414 6.82 -10.94 -1.88
N SER A 415 5.72 -10.27 -1.66
CA SER A 415 4.70 -9.99 -2.67
C SER A 415 5.04 -8.81 -3.59
N ARG A 416 6.32 -8.52 -3.88
CA ARG A 416 6.70 -7.42 -4.79
C ARG A 416 7.89 -7.79 -5.66
N THR A 417 7.59 -8.26 -6.86
CA THR A 417 8.47 -8.17 -8.02
C THR A 417 8.40 -6.74 -8.57
N SER A 418 9.30 -5.85 -8.19
CA SER A 418 9.61 -4.67 -8.98
C SER A 418 11.01 -4.82 -9.51
N GLU A 419 11.17 -4.87 -10.82
CA GLU A 419 12.45 -4.72 -11.51
C GLU A 419 13.04 -3.37 -11.08
N ARG A 420 13.92 -3.39 -10.08
CA ARG A 420 14.78 -2.26 -9.76
C ARG A 420 16.08 -2.46 -10.49
N GLU A 421 16.51 -1.47 -11.27
CA GLU A 421 17.88 -1.42 -11.77
C GLU A 421 18.85 -1.62 -10.61
N ILE A 422 19.66 -2.67 -10.70
CA ILE A 422 20.66 -3.01 -9.68
C ILE A 422 21.69 -1.89 -9.70
N SER A 423 21.77 -1.14 -8.59
CA SER A 423 22.83 -0.15 -8.43
C SER A 423 24.18 -0.87 -8.31
N THR A 424 24.94 -0.90 -9.39
CA THR A 424 26.27 -1.51 -9.46
C THR A 424 27.33 -0.76 -8.64
N LYS A 425 27.00 0.40 -8.06
CA LYS A 425 27.97 1.34 -7.46
C LYS A 425 28.31 1.10 -6.01
N ASN A 426 27.63 0.28 -5.27
CA ASN A 426 27.89 0.08 -3.82
C ASN A 426 27.58 -1.36 -3.40
N LEU A 427 28.32 -2.30 -3.98
CA LEU A 427 28.19 -3.71 -3.63
C LEU A 427 29.25 -4.12 -2.59
N LYS A 428 28.92 -5.10 -1.76
CA LYS A 428 29.83 -5.82 -0.89
C LYS A 428 29.98 -7.25 -1.39
N TYR A 429 31.23 -7.68 -1.49
CA TYR A 429 31.62 -9.04 -1.86
C TYR A 429 31.91 -9.85 -0.59
N TYR A 430 31.43 -11.08 -0.57
CA TYR A 430 31.64 -12.06 0.49
C TYR A 430 32.24 -13.32 -0.10
N GLU A 431 33.47 -13.62 0.31
CA GLU A 431 34.13 -14.87 -0.04
C GLU A 431 33.70 -15.96 0.95
N ASN A 432 33.14 -17.05 0.43
CA ASN A 432 32.61 -18.13 1.29
C ASN A 432 33.53 -19.36 1.30
N LYS A 433 34.81 -19.16 1.62
CA LYS A 433 35.79 -20.26 1.68
C LYS A 433 35.44 -21.35 2.69
N ASP A 434 34.83 -20.97 3.78
CA ASP A 434 34.49 -21.86 4.89
C ASP A 434 33.14 -22.58 4.71
N GLY A 435 32.40 -22.29 3.66
CA GLY A 435 31.12 -22.90 3.35
C GLY A 435 29.99 -22.54 4.34
N HIS A 436 30.11 -21.42 5.04
CA HIS A 436 29.10 -20.95 5.99
C HIS A 436 27.77 -20.65 5.32
N LYS A 437 26.68 -20.76 6.12
CA LYS A 437 25.37 -20.24 5.73
C LYS A 437 25.22 -18.81 6.22
N PHE A 438 24.67 -17.95 5.38
CA PHE A 438 24.52 -16.53 5.69
C PHE A 438 23.07 -16.12 5.71
N LEU A 439 22.71 -15.39 6.76
CA LEU A 439 21.48 -14.64 6.86
C LEU A 439 21.73 -13.20 6.39
N ILE A 440 20.92 -12.74 5.45
CA ILE A 440 21.02 -11.38 4.90
C ILE A 440 19.75 -10.62 5.28
N ASP A 441 19.93 -9.55 6.07
CA ASP A 441 18.83 -8.65 6.49
C ASP A 441 18.58 -7.61 5.40
N LEU A 442 17.39 -7.67 4.79
CA LEU A 442 16.96 -6.82 3.70
C LEU A 442 15.91 -5.82 4.22
N ASN A 443 16.16 -4.54 4.03
CA ASN A 443 15.18 -3.51 4.34
C ASN A 443 14.44 -3.09 3.06
N LEU A 444 13.34 -3.75 2.76
CA LEU A 444 12.52 -3.52 1.56
C LEU A 444 11.28 -2.68 1.92
N GLY A 445 11.39 -1.37 1.76
CA GLY A 445 10.24 -0.47 1.91
C GLY A 445 9.59 -0.49 3.30
N GLY A 446 10.41 -0.62 4.36
CA GLY A 446 9.94 -0.63 5.75
C GLY A 446 9.40 -1.98 6.24
N LYS A 447 9.43 -3.03 5.41
CA LYS A 447 9.18 -4.41 5.84
C LYS A 447 10.51 -5.13 6.01
N ARG A 448 10.68 -5.80 7.16
CA ARG A 448 11.83 -6.67 7.40
C ARG A 448 11.70 -7.92 6.55
N SER A 449 12.75 -8.23 5.81
CA SER A 449 12.85 -9.43 4.98
C SER A 449 14.26 -10.00 5.11
N PHE A 450 14.39 -11.29 4.89
CA PHE A 450 15.66 -11.99 5.02
C PHE A 450 15.90 -12.82 3.76
N ALA A 451 17.16 -12.91 3.34
CA ALA A 451 17.62 -13.88 2.37
C ALA A 451 18.60 -14.85 3.01
N LEU A 452 18.57 -16.11 2.59
CA LEU A 452 19.54 -17.11 2.96
C LEU A 452 20.50 -17.38 1.80
N HIS A 453 21.80 -17.36 2.09
CA HIS A 453 22.80 -17.89 1.18
C HIS A 453 23.32 -19.22 1.74
N THR A 454 22.93 -20.31 1.10
CA THR A 454 23.22 -21.69 1.56
C THR A 454 24.30 -22.38 0.71
N SER A 455 24.74 -21.75 -0.39
CA SER A 455 25.83 -22.23 -1.24
C SER A 455 27.19 -21.94 -0.61
N SER A 456 28.19 -22.75 -0.89
CA SER A 456 29.59 -22.46 -0.56
C SER A 456 30.25 -21.47 -1.53
N GLU A 457 29.54 -21.00 -2.56
CA GLU A 457 30.07 -20.06 -3.53
C GLU A 457 30.09 -18.62 -3.00
N PRO A 458 31.01 -17.77 -3.49
CA PRO A 458 31.02 -16.36 -3.16
C PRO A 458 29.78 -15.66 -3.68
N PHE A 459 29.39 -14.57 -3.02
CA PHE A 459 28.24 -13.76 -3.41
C PHE A 459 28.48 -12.26 -3.20
N MET A 460 27.64 -11.46 -3.79
CA MET A 460 27.60 -10.01 -3.61
C MET A 460 26.20 -9.58 -3.15
N CYS A 461 26.14 -8.50 -2.38
CA CYS A 461 24.86 -7.87 -2.02
C CYS A 461 25.00 -6.35 -1.91
N SER A 462 23.88 -5.62 -1.87
CA SER A 462 23.89 -4.18 -1.65
C SER A 462 24.57 -3.82 -0.33
N SER A 463 25.32 -2.71 -0.30
CA SER A 463 26.00 -2.22 0.92
C SER A 463 25.02 -1.82 2.03
N SER A 464 23.74 -1.59 1.70
CA SER A 464 22.68 -1.30 2.67
C SER A 464 22.26 -2.52 3.50
N PHE A 465 22.53 -3.73 2.99
CA PHE A 465 22.16 -4.95 3.67
C PHE A 465 23.17 -5.32 4.76
N LYS A 466 22.68 -5.98 5.80
CA LYS A 466 23.52 -6.56 6.86
C LYS A 466 23.59 -8.05 6.67
N VAL A 467 24.80 -8.59 6.78
CA VAL A 467 25.05 -10.02 6.55
C VAL A 467 25.59 -10.65 7.83
N TYR A 468 25.03 -11.80 8.18
CA TYR A 468 25.38 -12.54 9.38
C TYR A 468 25.71 -13.98 9.02
N ILE A 469 26.75 -14.52 9.65
CA ILE A 469 27.05 -15.96 9.64
C ILE A 469 26.11 -16.63 10.64
N ILE A 470 25.49 -17.74 10.25
CA ILE A 470 24.57 -18.51 11.10
C ILE A 470 25.36 -19.57 11.88
N ASN A 471 25.04 -19.74 13.15
CA ASN A 471 25.57 -20.81 13.99
C ASN A 471 24.78 -22.10 13.77
N GLU A 472 25.16 -22.85 12.74
CA GLU A 472 24.49 -24.09 12.31
C GLU A 472 24.57 -25.21 13.36
N GLY A 473 25.42 -25.08 14.38
CA GLY A 473 25.50 -26.01 15.52
C GLY A 473 24.31 -25.89 16.48
N ILE A 474 23.59 -24.77 16.46
CA ILE A 474 22.45 -24.48 17.35
C ILE A 474 21.12 -24.39 16.58
N VAL A 475 21.14 -23.79 15.39
CA VAL A 475 19.94 -23.49 14.66
C VAL A 475 20.05 -23.87 13.18
N ASP A 476 19.01 -24.50 12.64
CA ASP A 476 18.84 -24.70 11.22
C ASP A 476 18.57 -23.35 10.54
N PRO A 477 19.25 -23.03 9.41
CA PRO A 477 19.11 -21.73 8.74
C PRO A 477 17.68 -21.37 8.32
N GLU A 478 16.92 -22.32 7.81
CA GLU A 478 15.54 -22.08 7.37
C GLU A 478 14.59 -21.95 8.57
N TYR A 479 14.81 -22.75 9.61
CA TYR A 479 14.10 -22.60 10.87
C TYR A 479 14.36 -21.23 11.52
N LEU A 480 15.61 -20.74 11.50
CA LEU A 480 15.94 -19.41 12.00
C LEU A 480 15.13 -18.32 11.29
N VAL A 481 15.08 -18.36 9.95
CA VAL A 481 14.27 -17.40 9.17
C VAL A 481 12.79 -17.50 9.56
N HIS A 482 12.25 -18.69 9.69
CA HIS A 482 10.88 -18.88 10.15
C HIS A 482 10.62 -18.24 11.52
N VAL A 483 11.49 -18.50 12.50
CA VAL A 483 11.38 -17.93 13.84
C VAL A 483 11.48 -16.40 13.79
N LEU A 484 12.41 -15.84 13.01
CA LEU A 484 12.56 -14.39 12.86
C LEU A 484 11.32 -13.74 12.22
N LEU A 485 10.75 -14.38 11.20
CA LEU A 485 9.56 -13.86 10.49
C LEU A 485 8.26 -14.04 11.30
N THR A 486 8.18 -15.08 12.13
CA THR A 486 6.98 -15.35 12.93
C THR A 486 7.03 -14.73 14.33
N ASN A 487 8.21 -14.34 14.80
CA ASN A 487 8.38 -13.74 16.11
C ASN A 487 7.57 -12.44 16.25
N HIS A 488 6.73 -12.39 17.28
CA HIS A 488 5.80 -11.30 17.51
C HIS A 488 6.52 -9.96 17.78
N ALA A 489 7.58 -9.99 18.55
CA ALA A 489 8.39 -8.81 18.86
C ALA A 489 9.07 -8.24 17.61
N LEU A 490 9.69 -9.10 16.79
CA LEU A 490 10.35 -8.67 15.56
C LEU A 490 9.39 -8.13 14.50
N LYS A 491 8.17 -8.66 14.45
CA LYS A 491 7.11 -8.13 13.54
C LYS A 491 6.71 -6.69 13.89
N ARG A 492 6.67 -6.37 15.16
CA ARG A 492 6.30 -5.04 15.67
C ARG A 492 7.47 -4.05 15.64
N SER A 493 8.71 -4.52 15.72
CA SER A 493 9.89 -3.69 15.76
C SER A 493 10.21 -3.08 14.39
N VAL A 494 10.64 -1.82 14.41
CA VAL A 494 11.24 -1.12 13.25
C VAL A 494 12.74 -0.94 13.39
N ALA A 495 13.34 -1.39 14.50
CA ALA A 495 14.77 -1.33 14.74
C ALA A 495 15.52 -2.29 13.80
N PRO A 496 16.75 -1.95 13.37
CA PRO A 496 17.62 -2.88 12.64
C PRO A 496 17.88 -4.16 13.45
N LEU A 497 18.09 -5.29 12.78
CA LEU A 497 18.38 -6.57 13.46
C LEU A 497 19.63 -6.47 14.35
N SER A 498 20.62 -5.67 13.97
CA SER A 498 21.83 -5.42 14.76
C SER A 498 21.57 -4.80 16.15
N VAL A 499 20.42 -4.18 16.35
CA VAL A 499 19.97 -3.63 17.64
C VAL A 499 19.21 -4.67 18.46
N MET A 500 18.65 -5.66 17.77
CA MET A 500 17.78 -6.69 18.35
C MET A 500 18.56 -7.97 18.76
N LEU A 501 19.89 -7.92 18.81
CA LEU A 501 20.70 -9.12 19.05
C LEU A 501 20.48 -9.77 20.42
N ASP A 502 20.04 -9.01 21.42
CA ASP A 502 19.71 -9.53 22.76
C ASP A 502 18.28 -10.10 22.87
N ILE A 503 17.51 -10.05 21.80
CA ILE A 503 16.18 -10.68 21.80
C ILE A 503 16.33 -12.19 22.04
N LYS A 504 15.49 -12.72 22.92
CA LYS A 504 15.40 -14.15 23.16
C LYS A 504 14.45 -14.81 22.19
N LEU A 505 14.91 -15.86 21.53
CA LEU A 505 14.14 -16.65 20.61
C LEU A 505 13.94 -18.08 21.15
N PRO A 506 12.75 -18.66 21.01
CA PRO A 506 12.50 -20.04 21.42
C PRO A 506 13.10 -20.99 20.37
N ILE A 507 14.12 -21.74 20.74
CA ILE A 507 14.81 -22.70 19.87
C ILE A 507 14.50 -24.12 20.34
N VAL A 508 13.85 -24.90 19.48
CA VAL A 508 13.57 -26.32 19.72
C VAL A 508 14.78 -27.19 19.35
N PRO A 509 14.85 -28.47 19.78
CA PRO A 509 15.93 -29.36 19.38
C PRO A 509 16.05 -29.52 17.87
N MET A 510 17.26 -29.67 17.34
CA MET A 510 17.55 -29.68 15.88
C MET A 510 16.66 -30.61 15.07
N ARG A 511 16.35 -31.81 15.59
CA ARG A 511 15.43 -32.72 14.90
C ARG A 511 14.03 -32.14 14.69
N GLN A 512 13.51 -31.44 15.70
CA GLN A 512 12.20 -30.79 15.62
C GLN A 512 12.26 -29.56 14.69
N GLN A 513 13.38 -28.84 14.64
CA GLN A 513 13.58 -27.76 13.68
C GLN A 513 13.40 -28.25 12.25
N MET A 514 14.07 -29.36 11.89
CA MET A 514 13.97 -29.96 10.56
C MET A 514 12.54 -30.47 10.22
N GLU A 515 11.83 -31.04 11.21
CA GLU A 515 10.44 -31.48 11.03
C GLU A 515 9.50 -30.28 10.77
N ILE A 516 9.71 -29.17 11.50
CA ILE A 516 8.95 -27.92 11.31
C ILE A 516 9.23 -27.34 9.91
N VAL A 517 10.49 -27.25 9.50
CA VAL A 517 10.89 -26.75 8.18
C VAL A 517 10.25 -27.58 7.06
N LYS A 518 10.29 -28.91 7.19
CA LYS A 518 9.67 -29.79 6.21
C LYS A 518 8.16 -29.55 6.08
N ARG A 519 7.45 -29.50 7.21
CA ARG A 519 6.00 -29.22 7.21
C ARG A 519 5.66 -27.89 6.57
N LEU A 520 6.43 -26.85 6.89
CA LEU A 520 6.23 -25.50 6.32
C LEU A 520 6.46 -25.49 4.81
N LYS A 521 7.42 -26.25 4.30
CA LYS A 521 7.62 -26.40 2.85
C LYS A 521 6.44 -27.07 2.18
N ASP A 522 5.92 -28.14 2.79
CA ASP A 522 4.76 -28.87 2.27
C ASP A 522 3.50 -27.96 2.25
N GLU A 523 3.22 -27.24 3.34
CA GLU A 523 2.13 -26.27 3.43
C GLU A 523 2.25 -25.11 2.41
N TYR A 524 3.48 -24.62 2.16
CA TYR A 524 3.71 -23.57 1.18
C TYR A 524 3.47 -24.03 -0.25
N ILE A 525 3.88 -25.24 -0.58
CA ILE A 525 3.63 -25.84 -1.91
C ILE A 525 2.11 -25.95 -2.13
N GLU A 526 1.37 -26.47 -1.15
CA GLU A 526 -0.09 -26.58 -1.20
C GLU A 526 -0.77 -25.23 -1.34
N GLN A 527 -0.32 -24.22 -0.57
CA GLN A 527 -0.85 -22.86 -0.65
C GLN A 527 -0.55 -22.20 -2.00
N THR A 528 0.67 -22.37 -2.52
CA THR A 528 1.07 -21.79 -3.82
C THR A 528 0.28 -22.39 -4.97
N GLU A 529 0.00 -23.70 -4.93
CA GLU A 529 -0.88 -24.35 -5.89
C GLU A 529 -2.32 -23.84 -5.79
N HIS A 530 -2.82 -23.62 -4.57
CA HIS A 530 -4.15 -23.06 -4.33
C HIS A 530 -4.25 -21.60 -4.80
N GLU A 531 -3.26 -20.77 -4.52
CA GLU A 531 -3.20 -19.38 -4.97
C GLU A 531 -3.06 -19.27 -6.48
N ALA A 532 -2.22 -20.12 -7.10
CA ALA A 532 -2.08 -20.17 -8.56
C ALA A 532 -3.37 -20.61 -9.24
N LYS A 533 -4.16 -21.49 -8.61
CA LYS A 533 -5.49 -21.88 -9.09
C LYS A 533 -6.49 -20.75 -8.92
N ALA A 534 -6.51 -20.07 -7.76
CA ALA A 534 -7.38 -18.93 -7.48
C ALA A 534 -7.05 -17.70 -8.37
N ASP A 535 -5.78 -17.47 -8.63
CA ASP A 535 -5.34 -16.39 -9.54
C ASP A 535 -5.70 -16.68 -10.99
N ARG A 536 -5.59 -17.94 -11.44
CA ARG A 536 -6.09 -18.36 -12.76
C ARG A 536 -7.60 -18.12 -12.87
N GLU A 537 -8.39 -18.45 -11.85
CA GLU A 537 -9.82 -18.20 -11.81
C GLU A 537 -10.16 -16.70 -11.76
N ARG A 538 -9.39 -15.91 -11.01
CA ARG A 538 -9.59 -14.46 -10.85
C ARG A 538 -9.17 -13.67 -12.09
N LEU A 539 -8.04 -14.00 -12.71
CA LEU A 539 -7.66 -13.48 -14.03
C LEU A 539 -8.71 -13.87 -15.05
N GLY A 540 -9.21 -15.11 -14.98
CA GLY A 540 -10.31 -15.60 -15.77
C GLY A 540 -11.53 -14.69 -15.71
N LYS A 541 -12.02 -14.40 -14.54
CA LYS A 541 -13.21 -13.55 -14.33
C LYS A 541 -13.00 -12.09 -14.76
N LYS A 542 -11.88 -11.46 -14.41
CA LYS A 542 -11.58 -10.07 -14.80
C LYS A 542 -11.45 -9.89 -16.31
N THR A 543 -10.83 -10.84 -16.99
CA THR A 543 -10.61 -10.75 -18.43
C THR A 543 -11.91 -10.96 -19.19
N VAL A 544 -12.76 -11.90 -18.73
CA VAL A 544 -14.10 -12.12 -19.29
C VAL A 544 -14.98 -10.89 -19.12
N GLN A 545 -14.96 -10.23 -17.97
CA GLN A 545 -15.75 -9.03 -17.75
C GLN A 545 -15.31 -7.86 -18.64
N SER A 546 -13.99 -7.64 -18.78
CA SER A 546 -13.44 -6.61 -19.68
C SER A 546 -13.76 -6.86 -21.14
N GLU A 547 -13.85 -8.13 -21.55
CA GLU A 547 -14.17 -8.51 -22.91
C GLU A 547 -15.67 -8.37 -23.21
N ILE A 548 -16.52 -8.77 -22.27
CA ILE A 548 -17.96 -8.49 -22.36
C ILE A 548 -18.22 -7.00 -22.51
N GLU A 549 -17.59 -6.17 -21.67
CA GLU A 549 -17.70 -4.71 -21.73
C GLU A 549 -17.21 -4.15 -23.08
N HIS A 550 -16.11 -4.68 -23.62
CA HIS A 550 -15.58 -4.27 -24.90
C HIS A 550 -16.50 -4.66 -26.08
N ILE A 551 -16.98 -5.91 -26.12
CA ILE A 551 -17.88 -6.41 -27.18
C ILE A 551 -19.23 -5.71 -27.09
N LEU A 552 -19.78 -5.53 -25.89
CA LEU A 552 -21.00 -4.75 -25.67
C LEU A 552 -20.83 -3.31 -26.17
N GLY A 553 -19.71 -2.65 -25.84
CA GLY A 553 -19.42 -1.28 -26.29
C GLY A 553 -19.32 -1.17 -27.81
N VAL A 554 -18.62 -2.09 -28.48
CA VAL A 554 -18.50 -2.11 -29.95
C VAL A 554 -19.85 -2.38 -30.61
N THR A 555 -20.63 -3.31 -30.07
CA THR A 555 -21.93 -3.67 -30.65
C THR A 555 -22.96 -2.59 -30.38
N GLN A 556 -22.97 -1.95 -29.21
CA GLN A 556 -23.79 -0.79 -28.88
C GLN A 556 -23.52 0.37 -29.87
N HIS A 557 -22.24 0.61 -30.21
CA HIS A 557 -21.88 1.65 -31.18
C HIS A 557 -22.32 1.30 -32.59
N LYS A 558 -22.31 0.03 -33.01
CA LYS A 558 -22.85 -0.44 -34.29
C LYS A 558 -24.38 -0.27 -34.34
N ILE A 559 -25.07 -0.65 -33.26
CA ILE A 559 -26.52 -0.47 -33.13
C ILE A 559 -26.88 1.01 -33.16
N GLY A 560 -26.16 1.87 -32.43
CA GLY A 560 -26.38 3.31 -32.43
C GLY A 560 -26.29 3.90 -33.85
N ARG A 561 -25.26 3.58 -34.62
CA ARG A 561 -25.12 4.02 -36.01
C ARG A 561 -26.25 3.54 -36.93
N LEU A 562 -26.73 2.32 -36.76
CA LEU A 562 -27.85 1.80 -37.56
C LEU A 562 -29.14 2.57 -37.23
N LEU A 563 -29.37 2.85 -35.93
CA LEU A 563 -30.50 3.65 -35.48
C LEU A 563 -30.40 5.10 -36.00
N ASP A 564 -29.23 5.72 -35.97
CA ASP A 564 -28.97 7.05 -36.51
C ASP A 564 -29.26 7.10 -38.03
N CYS A 565 -28.85 6.08 -38.78
CA CYS A 565 -29.15 5.96 -40.21
C CYS A 565 -30.65 5.80 -40.47
N MET A 566 -31.37 5.10 -39.62
CA MET A 566 -32.84 4.94 -39.71
C MET A 566 -33.59 6.24 -39.38
N LEU A 567 -33.05 7.04 -38.45
CA LEU A 567 -33.69 8.28 -37.99
C LEU A 567 -33.36 9.49 -38.87
N SER A 568 -32.13 9.56 -39.39
CA SER A 568 -31.64 10.73 -40.13
C SER A 568 -31.91 10.71 -41.65
N ASN A 569 -32.02 9.54 -42.27
CA ASN A 569 -32.28 9.40 -43.71
C ASN A 569 -33.60 8.65 -43.85
N LYS A 570 -34.61 9.23 -44.45
CA LYS A 570 -35.84 8.48 -44.78
C LYS A 570 -35.49 7.33 -45.73
N PRO A 571 -35.12 6.14 -45.22
CA PRO A 571 -34.73 5.01 -46.06
C PRO A 571 -35.93 4.47 -46.83
N SER A 572 -35.67 3.87 -48.01
CA SER A 572 -36.69 3.07 -48.68
C SER A 572 -37.08 1.83 -47.83
N ASP A 573 -38.24 1.27 -48.09
CA ASP A 573 -38.75 0.10 -47.33
C ASP A 573 -37.74 -1.06 -47.33
N ASP A 574 -37.06 -1.31 -48.46
CA ASP A 574 -36.03 -2.34 -48.56
C ASP A 574 -34.78 -2.02 -47.74
N GLN A 575 -34.38 -0.74 -47.67
CA GLN A 575 -33.28 -0.30 -46.83
C GLN A 575 -33.63 -0.39 -45.36
N TYR A 576 -34.90 -0.06 -45.01
CA TYR A 576 -35.40 -0.17 -43.64
C TYR A 576 -35.40 -1.61 -43.17
N PHE A 577 -35.89 -2.53 -43.98
CA PHE A 577 -35.85 -3.96 -43.69
C PHE A 577 -34.42 -4.49 -43.49
N ASN A 578 -33.49 -4.04 -44.31
CA ASN A 578 -32.07 -4.39 -44.20
C ASN A 578 -31.44 -3.87 -42.88
N TYR A 579 -31.77 -2.65 -42.46
CA TYR A 579 -31.31 -2.10 -41.19
C TYR A 579 -31.88 -2.86 -39.99
N VAL A 580 -33.17 -3.21 -39.99
CA VAL A 580 -33.83 -4.00 -38.96
C VAL A 580 -33.21 -5.40 -38.88
N LYS A 581 -32.92 -6.04 -40.02
CA LYS A 581 -32.24 -7.33 -40.07
C LYS A 581 -30.86 -7.25 -39.45
N LYS A 582 -30.03 -6.23 -39.80
CA LYS A 582 -28.71 -6.01 -39.22
C LYS A 582 -28.75 -5.71 -37.71
N LEU A 583 -29.77 -5.01 -37.25
CA LEU A 583 -30.00 -4.79 -35.82
C LEU A 583 -30.27 -6.12 -35.11
N LYS A 584 -31.13 -6.96 -35.62
CA LYS A 584 -31.42 -8.28 -35.09
C LYS A 584 -30.14 -9.14 -35.04
N ASP A 585 -29.37 -9.20 -36.12
CA ASP A 585 -28.12 -9.97 -36.20
C ASP A 585 -27.11 -9.50 -35.18
N ASN A 586 -27.00 -8.19 -34.92
CA ASN A 586 -26.13 -7.67 -33.84
C ASN A 586 -26.64 -8.03 -32.44
N PHE A 587 -27.94 -8.03 -32.20
CA PHE A 587 -28.50 -8.48 -30.91
C PHE A 587 -28.29 -9.97 -30.69
N ASP A 588 -28.50 -10.78 -31.73
CA ASP A 588 -28.25 -12.23 -31.66
C ASP A 588 -26.77 -12.54 -31.44
N TYR A 589 -25.87 -11.76 -32.05
CA TYR A 589 -24.41 -11.85 -31.79
C TYR A 589 -24.06 -11.52 -30.33
N MET A 590 -24.65 -10.44 -29.77
CA MET A 590 -24.44 -10.10 -28.34
C MET A 590 -24.92 -11.23 -27.43
N GLY A 591 -26.07 -11.82 -27.72
CA GLY A 591 -26.62 -12.96 -26.98
C GLY A 591 -25.66 -14.15 -26.98
N ARG A 592 -25.08 -14.47 -28.15
CA ARG A 592 -24.09 -15.57 -28.29
C ARG A 592 -22.83 -15.32 -27.46
N VAL A 593 -22.27 -14.11 -27.51
CA VAL A 593 -21.05 -13.76 -26.75
C VAL A 593 -21.29 -13.81 -25.25
N ILE A 594 -22.40 -13.28 -24.78
CA ILE A 594 -22.76 -13.33 -23.34
C ILE A 594 -22.95 -14.78 -22.88
N HIS A 595 -23.54 -15.60 -23.71
CA HIS A 595 -23.78 -17.01 -23.41
C HIS A 595 -22.45 -17.79 -23.32
N PHE A 596 -21.55 -17.58 -24.28
CA PHE A 596 -20.23 -18.22 -24.34
C PHE A 596 -19.37 -17.89 -23.11
N THR A 597 -19.37 -16.63 -22.65
CA THR A 597 -18.54 -16.21 -21.49
C THR A 597 -18.96 -16.84 -20.16
N ASN A 598 -20.18 -17.37 -20.08
CA ASN A 598 -20.75 -17.99 -18.87
C ASN A 598 -20.80 -19.52 -18.91
N MET A 599 -20.41 -20.15 -20.02
CA MET A 599 -20.46 -21.62 -20.16
C MET A 599 -19.16 -22.30 -19.75
N PRO A 600 -19.22 -23.38 -18.94
CA PRO A 600 -18.09 -24.33 -18.80
C PRO A 600 -17.86 -25.07 -20.12
N ILE A 601 -16.61 -25.44 -20.42
CA ILE A 601 -16.21 -26.22 -21.61
C ILE A 601 -16.99 -27.53 -21.75
N GLU A 602 -17.43 -28.10 -20.64
CA GLU A 602 -18.19 -29.37 -20.54
C GLU A 602 -19.62 -29.26 -21.04
N SER A 603 -20.10 -28.08 -21.43
CA SER A 603 -21.48 -27.82 -21.79
C SER A 603 -21.73 -27.56 -23.30
N PHE A 604 -20.79 -27.92 -24.19
CA PHE A 604 -21.00 -27.81 -25.63
C PHE A 604 -22.13 -28.78 -26.08
N ASN A 605 -23.07 -28.19 -26.84
CA ASN A 605 -24.17 -28.99 -27.40
C ASN A 605 -23.76 -29.56 -28.76
N LEU A 606 -22.99 -30.64 -28.74
CA LEU A 606 -22.53 -31.31 -29.93
C LEU A 606 -23.72 -32.07 -30.59
N THR A 607 -24.15 -31.56 -31.72
CA THR A 607 -25.21 -32.16 -32.52
C THR A 607 -24.69 -32.61 -33.87
N LYS A 608 -25.18 -33.77 -34.35
CA LYS A 608 -24.85 -34.27 -35.67
C LYS A 608 -25.39 -33.34 -36.74
N GLY A 609 -24.53 -32.87 -37.63
CA GLY A 609 -24.89 -31.94 -38.70
C GLY A 609 -24.00 -32.09 -39.95
N ASP A 610 -24.47 -31.57 -41.06
CA ASP A 610 -23.71 -31.44 -42.30
C ASP A 610 -22.74 -30.27 -42.20
N PHE A 611 -21.44 -30.58 -42.05
CA PHE A 611 -20.39 -29.57 -41.83
C PHE A 611 -20.10 -28.78 -43.10
N SER A 612 -20.17 -29.40 -44.31
CA SER A 612 -19.99 -28.73 -45.57
C SER A 612 -21.05 -27.63 -45.79
N ALA A 613 -22.33 -28.00 -45.59
CA ALA A 613 -23.45 -27.06 -45.69
C ALA A 613 -23.33 -25.92 -44.67
N PHE A 614 -22.88 -26.20 -43.45
CA PHE A 614 -22.65 -25.19 -42.42
C PHE A 614 -21.56 -24.18 -42.86
N MET A 615 -20.44 -24.65 -43.37
CA MET A 615 -19.34 -23.76 -43.79
C MET A 615 -19.70 -22.93 -45.03
N GLU A 616 -20.44 -23.48 -45.97
CA GLU A 616 -20.95 -22.72 -47.13
C GLU A 616 -21.91 -21.60 -46.68
N GLU A 617 -22.82 -21.90 -45.80
CA GLU A 617 -23.75 -20.89 -45.25
C GLU A 617 -22.97 -19.81 -44.46
N TYR A 618 -21.99 -20.21 -43.68
CA TYR A 618 -21.14 -19.28 -42.91
C TYR A 618 -20.34 -18.35 -43.80
N VAL A 619 -19.64 -18.87 -44.82
CA VAL A 619 -18.83 -18.05 -45.75
C VAL A 619 -19.73 -17.14 -46.59
N ASN A 620 -20.89 -17.63 -47.08
CA ASN A 620 -21.86 -16.80 -47.79
C ASN A 620 -22.40 -15.66 -46.91
N SER A 621 -22.60 -15.91 -45.62
CA SER A 621 -23.01 -14.86 -44.68
C SER A 621 -21.94 -13.79 -44.53
N TRP A 622 -20.67 -14.18 -44.47
CA TRP A 622 -19.54 -13.25 -44.38
C TRP A 622 -19.32 -12.45 -45.66
N GLN A 623 -19.50 -13.03 -46.84
CA GLN A 623 -19.44 -12.30 -48.11
C GLN A 623 -20.51 -11.22 -48.18
N ASN A 624 -21.72 -11.48 -47.65
CA ASN A 624 -22.84 -10.53 -47.66
C ASN A 624 -22.72 -9.45 -46.55
N TYR A 625 -22.14 -9.75 -45.40
CA TYR A 625 -22.21 -8.90 -44.20
C TYR A 625 -20.83 -8.57 -43.57
N GLY A 626 -19.71 -9.12 -44.11
CA GLY A 626 -18.36 -8.95 -43.61
C GLY A 626 -17.84 -7.51 -43.69
N SER A 627 -16.63 -7.34 -43.18
CA SER A 627 -15.99 -6.01 -43.03
C SER A 627 -15.71 -5.30 -44.38
N GLY A 628 -15.80 -6.00 -45.49
CA GLY A 628 -15.35 -5.53 -46.81
C GLY A 628 -13.85 -5.19 -46.88
N VAL A 629 -13.05 -5.67 -45.91
CA VAL A 629 -11.62 -5.42 -45.81
C VAL A 629 -10.83 -6.39 -46.67
N PHE A 630 -11.34 -7.60 -46.85
CA PHE A 630 -10.72 -8.68 -47.65
C PHE A 630 -11.79 -9.48 -48.42
N SER A 631 -11.37 -10.18 -49.47
CA SER A 631 -12.18 -11.20 -50.11
C SER A 631 -12.01 -12.55 -49.42
N ILE A 632 -13.11 -13.28 -49.21
CA ILE A 632 -13.12 -14.62 -48.62
C ILE A 632 -13.50 -15.67 -49.67
N LYS A 633 -12.74 -16.76 -49.74
CA LYS A 633 -13.04 -17.89 -50.64
C LYS A 633 -13.14 -19.15 -49.81
N LEU A 634 -14.08 -20.02 -50.13
CA LEU A 634 -14.19 -21.36 -49.58
C LEU A 634 -13.70 -22.38 -50.59
N GLN A 635 -12.74 -23.20 -50.22
CA GLN A 635 -12.31 -24.36 -50.96
C GLN A 635 -12.75 -25.60 -50.16
N ASN A 636 -13.83 -26.23 -50.58
CA ASN A 636 -14.41 -27.34 -49.90
C ASN A 636 -14.00 -28.64 -50.61
N ASN A 637 -13.13 -29.42 -50.00
CA ASN A 637 -12.63 -30.70 -50.50
C ASN A 637 -13.29 -31.88 -49.75
N LEU A 638 -14.34 -31.61 -48.95
CA LEU A 638 -15.11 -32.67 -48.27
C LEU A 638 -16.11 -33.31 -49.23
N GLU A 639 -16.42 -34.57 -48.99
CA GLU A 639 -17.52 -35.26 -49.72
C GLU A 639 -18.87 -34.61 -49.40
N GLU A 640 -19.79 -34.64 -50.41
CA GLU A 640 -21.14 -34.18 -50.19
C GLU A 640 -21.76 -34.90 -48.97
N LYS A 641 -22.27 -34.13 -47.97
CA LYS A 641 -22.80 -34.57 -46.69
C LYS A 641 -21.80 -35.19 -45.70
N THR A 642 -20.69 -34.52 -45.45
CA THR A 642 -19.81 -34.89 -44.34
C THR A 642 -20.49 -34.57 -42.99
N GLU A 643 -21.02 -35.61 -42.34
CA GLU A 643 -21.69 -35.50 -41.04
C GLU A 643 -20.70 -35.54 -39.87
N VAL A 644 -20.75 -34.53 -39.00
CA VAL A 644 -19.88 -34.38 -37.84
C VAL A 644 -20.70 -33.96 -36.61
N ASN A 645 -20.26 -34.36 -35.44
CA ASN A 645 -20.81 -33.83 -34.19
C ASN A 645 -20.15 -32.50 -33.86
N PHE A 646 -20.87 -31.39 -33.97
CA PHE A 646 -20.35 -30.07 -33.63
C PHE A 646 -21.43 -29.17 -33.06
N ASP A 647 -20.99 -28.18 -32.26
CA ASP A 647 -21.82 -27.09 -31.80
C ASP A 647 -21.75 -25.93 -32.82
N ARG A 648 -22.82 -25.76 -33.58
CA ARG A 648 -22.91 -24.79 -34.67
C ARG A 648 -22.63 -23.36 -34.18
N MET A 649 -23.13 -23.02 -32.97
CA MET A 649 -22.95 -21.70 -32.40
C MET A 649 -21.49 -21.46 -31.99
N MET A 650 -20.87 -22.41 -31.34
CA MET A 650 -19.48 -22.30 -30.90
C MET A 650 -18.51 -22.27 -32.10
N MET A 651 -18.77 -23.06 -33.12
CA MET A 651 -18.03 -22.98 -34.39
C MET A 651 -18.09 -21.60 -35.02
N THR A 652 -19.26 -20.99 -35.05
CA THR A 652 -19.42 -19.62 -35.58
C THR A 652 -18.59 -18.64 -34.75
N VAL A 653 -18.59 -18.72 -33.42
CA VAL A 653 -17.77 -17.86 -32.52
C VAL A 653 -16.27 -18.03 -32.78
N MET A 654 -15.81 -19.25 -32.97
CA MET A 654 -14.40 -19.57 -33.29
C MET A 654 -13.97 -18.95 -34.64
N LEU A 655 -14.77 -19.19 -35.67
CA LEU A 655 -14.49 -18.67 -37.00
C LEU A 655 -14.52 -17.12 -37.01
N ASP A 656 -15.50 -16.50 -36.36
CA ASP A 656 -15.58 -15.05 -36.21
C ASP A 656 -14.35 -14.46 -35.52
N ALA A 657 -13.85 -15.14 -34.45
CA ALA A 657 -12.65 -14.70 -33.75
C ALA A 657 -11.39 -14.72 -34.64
N ILE A 658 -11.23 -15.77 -35.45
CA ILE A 658 -10.10 -15.91 -36.37
C ILE A 658 -10.19 -14.88 -37.49
N LEU A 659 -11.36 -14.70 -38.11
CA LEU A 659 -11.58 -13.75 -39.19
C LEU A 659 -11.45 -12.29 -38.74
N ASP A 660 -11.93 -11.98 -37.55
CA ASP A 660 -11.78 -10.63 -36.97
C ASP A 660 -10.30 -10.33 -36.66
N ASN A 661 -9.54 -11.32 -36.18
CA ASN A 661 -8.09 -11.19 -36.02
C ASN A 661 -7.40 -10.91 -37.36
N ALA A 662 -7.72 -11.63 -38.42
CA ALA A 662 -7.18 -11.36 -39.76
C ALA A 662 -7.52 -9.95 -40.24
N SER A 663 -8.76 -9.52 -40.04
CA SER A 663 -9.22 -8.16 -40.40
C SER A 663 -8.46 -7.06 -39.65
N ARG A 664 -8.31 -7.21 -38.32
CA ARG A 664 -7.73 -6.17 -37.45
C ARG A 664 -6.21 -6.13 -37.51
N HIS A 665 -5.58 -7.29 -37.50
CA HIS A 665 -4.14 -7.43 -37.33
C HIS A 665 -3.44 -7.75 -38.65
N GLY A 666 -3.96 -8.70 -39.42
CA GLY A 666 -3.43 -9.04 -40.73
C GLY A 666 -3.58 -7.88 -41.72
N PHE A 667 -4.79 -7.38 -41.89
CA PHE A 667 -5.08 -6.33 -42.87
C PHE A 667 -5.20 -4.92 -42.27
N GLN A 668 -5.10 -4.77 -40.93
CA GLN A 668 -5.20 -3.49 -40.21
C GLN A 668 -6.46 -2.67 -40.56
N LYS A 669 -7.58 -3.33 -40.87
CA LYS A 669 -8.84 -2.72 -41.36
C LYS A 669 -8.68 -1.87 -42.64
N ARG A 670 -7.62 -2.07 -43.42
CA ARG A 670 -7.41 -1.38 -44.68
C ARG A 670 -8.04 -2.19 -45.80
N LYS A 671 -8.99 -1.56 -46.54
CA LYS A 671 -9.57 -2.16 -47.76
C LYS A 671 -8.54 -2.20 -48.86
N SER A 672 -8.41 -3.38 -49.49
CA SER A 672 -7.62 -3.56 -50.70
C SER A 672 -8.15 -4.78 -51.43
N ASP A 673 -8.23 -4.69 -52.75
CA ASP A 673 -8.63 -5.81 -53.62
C ASP A 673 -7.57 -6.95 -53.60
N ALA A 674 -6.39 -6.64 -53.13
CA ALA A 674 -5.28 -7.63 -52.98
C ALA A 674 -5.36 -8.40 -51.64
N ASN A 675 -6.26 -7.99 -50.72
CA ASN A 675 -6.43 -8.69 -49.43
C ASN A 675 -7.27 -9.95 -49.62
N GLU A 676 -6.66 -11.09 -49.47
CA GLU A 676 -7.31 -12.38 -49.65
C GLU A 676 -7.26 -13.24 -48.39
N LEU A 677 -8.34 -13.92 -48.10
CA LEU A 677 -8.46 -14.96 -47.11
C LEU A 677 -9.12 -16.18 -47.75
N ILE A 678 -8.51 -17.34 -47.55
CA ILE A 678 -9.05 -18.60 -48.03
C ILE A 678 -9.35 -19.51 -46.83
N ILE A 679 -10.51 -20.18 -46.88
CA ILE A 679 -10.83 -21.27 -45.99
C ILE A 679 -10.85 -22.54 -46.80
N SER A 680 -10.00 -23.49 -46.48
CA SER A 680 -10.04 -24.85 -47.07
C SER A 680 -10.50 -25.86 -46.05
N LEU A 681 -11.29 -26.81 -46.53
CA LEU A 681 -11.79 -27.94 -45.75
C LEU A 681 -11.26 -29.23 -46.35
N ASP A 682 -10.51 -29.96 -45.56
CA ASP A 682 -9.93 -31.25 -45.97
C ASP A 682 -10.26 -32.33 -44.94
N LEU A 683 -10.35 -33.58 -45.40
CA LEU A 683 -10.51 -34.76 -44.53
C LEU A 683 -9.16 -35.46 -44.46
N VAL A 684 -8.62 -35.58 -43.26
CA VAL A 684 -7.37 -36.31 -42.98
C VAL A 684 -7.70 -37.55 -42.15
N THR A 685 -7.23 -38.68 -42.61
CA THR A 685 -7.39 -39.96 -41.91
C THR A 685 -6.03 -40.42 -41.38
N GLU A 686 -5.93 -40.65 -40.09
CA GLU A 686 -4.75 -41.20 -39.42
C GLU A 686 -5.13 -42.45 -38.63
N SER A 687 -4.58 -43.61 -39.06
CA SER A 687 -4.82 -44.92 -38.43
C SER A 687 -6.32 -45.29 -38.34
N GLU A 688 -6.96 -45.09 -37.19
CA GLU A 688 -8.37 -45.36 -36.99
C GLU A 688 -9.21 -44.09 -36.70
N SER A 689 -8.61 -42.91 -36.85
CA SER A 689 -9.25 -41.62 -36.57
C SER A 689 -9.28 -40.74 -37.83
N ALA A 690 -10.42 -40.06 -38.04
CA ALA A 690 -10.57 -39.10 -39.12
C ALA A 690 -10.83 -37.69 -38.55
N TYR A 691 -10.17 -36.69 -39.13
CA TYR A 691 -10.28 -35.29 -38.71
C TYR A 691 -10.68 -34.41 -39.92
N ILE A 692 -11.59 -33.47 -39.67
CA ILE A 692 -11.75 -32.35 -40.57
C ILE A 692 -10.69 -31.31 -40.23
N VAL A 693 -9.91 -30.90 -41.21
CA VAL A 693 -8.96 -29.79 -41.14
C VAL A 693 -9.65 -28.57 -41.75
N ILE A 694 -9.84 -27.52 -40.91
CA ILE A 694 -10.31 -26.21 -41.34
C ILE A 694 -9.08 -25.33 -41.42
N SER A 695 -8.53 -25.13 -42.61
CA SER A 695 -7.35 -24.28 -42.81
C SER A 695 -7.77 -22.90 -43.22
N ILE A 696 -7.45 -21.88 -42.38
CA ILE A 696 -7.78 -20.48 -42.59
C ILE A 696 -6.48 -19.74 -42.87
N ALA A 697 -6.26 -19.37 -44.13
CA ALA A 697 -5.04 -18.72 -44.61
C ALA A 697 -5.31 -17.29 -45.07
N ASN A 698 -4.43 -16.34 -44.71
CA ASN A 698 -4.51 -14.97 -45.17
C ASN A 698 -3.14 -14.44 -45.65
N ASN A 699 -3.18 -13.53 -46.62
CA ASN A 699 -1.99 -12.88 -47.20
C ASN A 699 -1.67 -11.52 -46.57
N GLY A 700 -2.16 -11.28 -45.35
CA GLY A 700 -1.95 -10.04 -44.58
C GLY A 700 -0.53 -9.96 -44.02
N ARG A 701 -0.38 -9.19 -42.90
CA ARG A 701 0.89 -9.12 -42.21
C ARG A 701 1.20 -10.45 -41.50
N PRO A 702 2.47 -10.89 -41.51
CA PRO A 702 2.84 -12.07 -40.71
C PRO A 702 2.70 -11.78 -39.23
N MET A 703 2.67 -12.84 -38.42
CA MET A 703 2.83 -12.74 -36.98
C MET A 703 4.20 -12.14 -36.65
N ALA A 704 4.33 -11.53 -35.47
CA ALA A 704 5.60 -10.97 -35.00
C ALA A 704 6.67 -12.07 -34.88
N ASP A 705 7.94 -11.70 -35.14
CA ASP A 705 9.06 -12.62 -34.98
C ASP A 705 9.10 -13.21 -33.58
N GLY A 706 9.21 -14.53 -33.48
CA GLY A 706 9.18 -15.26 -32.20
C GLY A 706 7.81 -15.51 -31.60
N PHE A 707 6.70 -15.07 -32.22
CA PHE A 707 5.35 -15.39 -31.78
C PHE A 707 4.95 -16.81 -32.18
N THR A 708 4.73 -17.65 -31.18
CA THR A 708 4.51 -19.11 -31.40
C THR A 708 3.03 -19.47 -31.29
N ILE A 709 2.72 -20.74 -31.60
CA ILE A 709 1.36 -21.28 -31.34
C ILE A 709 1.01 -21.23 -29.85
N ASP A 710 1.98 -21.47 -28.97
CA ASP A 710 1.75 -21.40 -27.52
C ASP A 710 1.38 -19.98 -27.07
N ASP A 711 1.94 -18.95 -27.72
CA ASP A 711 1.53 -17.56 -27.49
C ASP A 711 0.12 -17.28 -28.04
N TYR A 712 -0.20 -17.82 -29.22
CA TYR A 712 -1.50 -17.65 -29.86
C TYR A 712 -2.65 -18.24 -29.05
N ILE A 713 -2.47 -19.41 -28.48
CA ILE A 713 -3.46 -20.12 -27.67
C ILE A 713 -3.45 -19.74 -26.19
N SER A 714 -2.43 -18.98 -25.77
CA SER A 714 -2.33 -18.52 -24.37
C SER A 714 -3.18 -17.30 -24.12
N ARG A 715 -3.86 -17.29 -23.01
CA ARG A 715 -4.74 -16.19 -22.61
C ARG A 715 -3.95 -14.92 -22.31
N GLY A 716 -4.33 -13.81 -22.95
CA GLY A 716 -3.73 -12.49 -22.71
C GLY A 716 -2.38 -12.26 -23.37
N ARG A 717 -1.88 -13.20 -24.20
CA ARG A 717 -0.69 -13.02 -25.01
C ARG A 717 -1.05 -12.38 -26.36
N TYR A 718 -0.29 -11.37 -26.77
CA TYR A 718 -0.49 -10.68 -28.04
C TYR A 718 0.87 -10.29 -28.64
N SER A 719 0.93 -10.21 -29.98
CA SER A 719 2.13 -9.71 -30.62
C SER A 719 2.28 -8.21 -30.36
N ALA A 720 3.51 -7.75 -30.11
CA ALA A 720 3.85 -6.37 -29.70
C ALA A 720 3.32 -5.26 -30.66
N THR A 721 2.92 -5.62 -31.88
CA THR A 721 2.43 -4.69 -32.90
C THR A 721 0.91 -4.48 -32.89
N SER A 722 0.13 -5.22 -32.11
CA SER A 722 -1.32 -5.29 -32.28
C SER A 722 -2.16 -5.25 -31.01
N GLY A 723 -1.61 -4.83 -29.88
CA GLY A 723 -2.20 -5.02 -28.56
C GLY A 723 -3.65 -4.66 -28.37
N ARG A 724 -4.45 -5.44 -27.69
CA ARG A 724 -5.35 -5.03 -26.57
C ARG A 724 -5.92 -6.18 -25.75
N SER A 725 -6.16 -7.39 -26.26
CA SER A 725 -6.73 -8.44 -25.40
C SER A 725 -6.03 -9.80 -25.45
N GLY A 726 -5.44 -10.18 -26.59
CA GLY A 726 -4.81 -11.49 -26.76
C GLY A 726 -5.75 -12.68 -26.50
N LEU A 727 -7.05 -12.52 -26.77
CA LEU A 727 -8.08 -13.48 -26.40
C LEU A 727 -8.66 -14.24 -27.58
N GLY A 728 -8.57 -13.69 -28.80
CA GLY A 728 -9.17 -14.32 -29.97
C GLY A 728 -8.59 -15.69 -30.28
N GLY A 729 -7.27 -15.85 -30.20
CA GLY A 729 -6.62 -17.15 -30.38
C GLY A 729 -6.92 -18.13 -29.27
N PHE A 730 -6.93 -17.66 -28.03
CA PHE A 730 -7.35 -18.46 -26.87
C PHE A 730 -8.78 -19.00 -27.00
N HIS A 731 -9.73 -18.14 -27.40
CA HIS A 731 -11.13 -18.58 -27.63
C HIS A 731 -11.24 -19.59 -28.75
N ALA A 732 -10.57 -19.36 -29.87
CA ALA A 732 -10.53 -20.33 -30.95
C ALA A 732 -10.03 -21.69 -30.46
N TYR A 733 -8.97 -21.71 -29.68
CA TYR A 733 -8.44 -22.93 -29.09
C TYR A 733 -9.42 -23.61 -28.12
N GLN A 734 -10.10 -22.85 -27.26
CA GLN A 734 -11.09 -23.43 -26.33
C GLN A 734 -12.25 -24.09 -27.07
N VAL A 735 -12.72 -23.49 -28.17
CA VAL A 735 -13.76 -24.08 -28.99
C VAL A 735 -13.26 -25.35 -29.68
N ALA A 736 -12.06 -25.33 -30.31
CA ALA A 736 -11.47 -26.50 -30.91
C ALA A 736 -11.34 -27.64 -29.90
N LYS A 737 -10.80 -27.34 -28.71
CA LYS A 737 -10.66 -28.29 -27.61
C LYS A 737 -12.00 -28.85 -27.11
N GLY A 738 -13.04 -28.02 -27.02
CA GLY A 738 -14.40 -28.48 -26.64
C GLY A 738 -15.01 -29.41 -27.64
N HIS A 739 -14.55 -29.42 -28.90
CA HIS A 739 -14.90 -30.37 -29.94
C HIS A 739 -13.93 -31.55 -30.04
N GLY A 740 -13.02 -31.68 -29.06
CA GLY A 740 -12.00 -32.75 -29.06
C GLY A 740 -10.86 -32.54 -30.06
N GLY A 741 -10.72 -31.33 -30.57
CA GLY A 741 -9.76 -30.95 -31.57
C GLY A 741 -8.59 -30.09 -31.05
N PHE A 742 -7.78 -29.58 -31.97
CA PHE A 742 -6.66 -28.69 -31.65
C PHE A 742 -6.40 -27.65 -32.76
N ILE A 743 -5.53 -26.69 -32.50
CA ILE A 743 -5.16 -25.64 -33.44
C ILE A 743 -3.65 -25.67 -33.70
N SER A 744 -3.22 -25.46 -34.96
CA SER A 744 -1.85 -25.21 -35.31
C SER A 744 -1.68 -23.88 -36.06
N LEU A 745 -0.46 -23.33 -36.05
CA LEU A 745 -0.12 -22.06 -36.67
C LEU A 745 1.08 -22.27 -37.58
N SER A 746 0.99 -21.85 -38.87
CA SER A 746 2.02 -21.94 -39.82
C SER A 746 2.01 -20.77 -40.82
N SER A 747 2.95 -20.71 -41.73
CA SER A 747 3.03 -19.76 -42.85
C SER A 747 3.80 -20.36 -44.02
N ASN A 748 3.56 -19.82 -45.23
CA ASN A 748 4.31 -20.19 -46.42
C ASN A 748 4.52 -18.98 -47.33
N ASN A 749 5.14 -19.16 -48.51
CA ASN A 749 5.44 -18.08 -49.44
C ASN A 749 4.19 -17.34 -49.98
N GLN A 750 3.05 -17.97 -49.98
CA GLN A 750 1.78 -17.40 -50.46
C GLN A 750 0.94 -16.80 -49.34
N TRP A 751 0.94 -17.44 -48.16
CA TRP A 751 0.08 -17.07 -47.03
C TRP A 751 0.94 -16.73 -45.84
N SER A 752 0.83 -15.49 -45.38
CA SER A 752 1.61 -14.97 -44.26
C SER A 752 1.20 -15.58 -42.91
N VAL A 753 -0.07 -15.99 -42.79
CA VAL A 753 -0.61 -16.67 -41.61
C VAL A 753 -1.55 -17.75 -42.05
N ILE A 754 -1.35 -18.97 -41.55
CA ILE A 754 -2.21 -20.12 -41.74
C ILE A 754 -2.57 -20.67 -40.37
N ILE A 755 -3.85 -20.76 -40.09
CA ILE A 755 -4.41 -21.33 -38.83
C ILE A 755 -5.20 -22.57 -39.22
N ASP A 756 -4.71 -23.74 -38.80
CA ASP A 756 -5.37 -25.01 -39.04
C ASP A 756 -6.10 -25.43 -37.76
N VAL A 757 -7.40 -25.67 -37.89
CA VAL A 757 -8.25 -26.19 -36.82
C VAL A 757 -8.63 -27.61 -37.17
N LEU A 758 -8.27 -28.57 -36.33
CA LEU A 758 -8.57 -29.98 -36.53
C LEU A 758 -9.71 -30.40 -35.62
N ILE A 759 -10.75 -30.98 -36.18
CA ILE A 759 -11.94 -31.47 -35.44
C ILE A 759 -12.14 -32.95 -35.75
N PRO A 760 -12.24 -33.82 -34.75
CA PRO A 760 -12.45 -35.26 -34.97
C PRO A 760 -13.84 -35.51 -35.54
N THR A 761 -13.94 -36.45 -36.52
CA THR A 761 -15.20 -36.86 -37.14
C THR A 761 -15.88 -37.99 -36.40
N LEU A 762 -15.15 -38.73 -35.56
CA LEU A 762 -15.68 -39.81 -34.69
C LEU A 762 -15.37 -39.48 -33.23
N ASN A 763 -16.19 -39.98 -32.29
CA ASN A 763 -15.94 -39.83 -30.84
C ASN A 763 -14.65 -40.56 -30.44
N VAL A 764 -13.53 -39.87 -30.50
CA VAL A 764 -12.23 -40.37 -30.05
C VAL A 764 -11.99 -39.87 -28.62
N ASN A 765 -11.61 -40.79 -27.73
CA ASN A 765 -11.23 -40.49 -26.36
C ASN A 765 -10.03 -39.50 -26.38
N ILE A 766 -10.12 -38.42 -25.64
CA ILE A 766 -9.10 -37.31 -25.59
C ILE A 766 -7.71 -37.85 -25.26
N GLU A 767 -7.57 -38.99 -24.60
CA GLU A 767 -6.29 -39.64 -24.26
C GLU A 767 -5.49 -40.19 -25.48
N ASN A 768 -6.13 -40.37 -26.64
CA ASN A 768 -5.53 -40.95 -27.84
C ASN A 768 -5.31 -39.94 -28.98
N LEU A 769 -5.28 -38.66 -28.71
CA LEU A 769 -4.94 -37.66 -29.73
C LEU A 769 -3.53 -37.88 -30.26
N PRO A 770 -3.33 -38.07 -31.57
CA PRO A 770 -2.00 -38.19 -32.13
C PRO A 770 -1.23 -36.91 -31.84
N THR A 771 0.04 -37.00 -31.50
CA THR A 771 1.00 -35.90 -31.36
C THR A 771 1.29 -35.28 -32.74
N TYR A 772 0.29 -34.67 -33.32
CA TYR A 772 0.41 -33.80 -34.48
C TYR A 772 1.14 -32.56 -34.02
N GLY A 773 2.37 -32.38 -34.38
CA GLY A 773 3.12 -31.17 -33.99
C GLY A 773 4.56 -31.40 -33.56
N LYS A 774 5.09 -32.63 -33.61
CA LYS A 774 6.55 -32.83 -33.41
C LYS A 774 7.39 -32.54 -34.69
N GLU A 775 6.79 -32.47 -35.86
CA GLU A 775 7.48 -32.12 -37.10
C GLU A 775 7.35 -30.65 -37.50
N TYR A 776 6.55 -29.85 -36.79
CA TYR A 776 6.35 -28.42 -37.09
C TYR A 776 6.64 -27.52 -35.86
N ARG A 777 7.46 -27.99 -34.93
CA ARG A 777 8.02 -27.16 -33.85
C ARG A 777 9.31 -26.49 -34.27
#